data_b4b13a4b48758696c145d3c9c8909380
#
_entry.id   b4b13a4b48758696c145d3c9c8909380
#
_cell.length_a   1.000
_cell.length_b   1.000
_cell.length_c   1.000
_cell.angle_alpha   90.00
_cell.angle_beta   90.00
_cell.angle_gamma   90.00
#
_symmetry.space_group_name_H-M   'P 1'
#
loop_
_entity.id
_entity.type
_entity.pdbx_description
1 polymer ?
#
loop_
_entity_poly.entity_id
_entity_poly.type
_entity_poly.pdbx_seq_one_letter_code
_entity_poly.pdbx_strand_id
1 'polypeptide(L)'
;MSILQKMKRRRTLALLKRACTLTLALGMTSGAASAASHDALHDVYGYFSYMMNVRDEIRSHRAALAALAEARADVESARANLVEAQEATRDAAANLALAIQNLRAAEEHLAAVRKALASAEEASALRTEEAIAAQNAEADYAPEVEAQRTALESLYREADNLSRAAGTTDGENPDREKVVARILAEVGYEQNRIVDAQRMVEEALAAERGTTPDAAGAKLAAVSAEVDAAQARLDAMEAQLDALTALREQAEDAERDARELVADYTQEAQASEADLAESRKDKAEAETYDAEAKAWALQAADEQKAAERRLLQSEHDLAYFGEGAGAETGVEYYTWRGERAGHQLYLPLSYFSRTHAGKTKLDYGISAGYVKSHTGFDSGVSGLTDTQLSVTIHNEKPRTSVHYGLSVNLPTGESKIYQRAAVPEGLARFTDFGAGWQFIPSVEVTHRISERDRLTGRFSYAMRGGYDYSKEVPNAHVSPGNIFAQEIEYLHAGDRKSYMVQLYHNATSSAVQDAVDTDSRTITGKMHYRDGDDWELRFFYNQAVSAKDEVRFYAIYALTEAAKGIASQEVARQYYGLGLRHRVSDKLTWQIMAHYQNVSTTYDPLRTALNTGSGFKRRSLIAGLAWKASERKNLTFQVERYVRSDVGGAGYNGWGTALWYQQSF
;
A
#
# COMPACT_ATOMS: atom_id res chain seq x y z
N MET A 1 17.46 -13.25 25.39
CA MET A 1 16.66 -12.00 25.25
C MET A 1 15.48 -12.09 26.21
N SER A 2 15.27 -11.15 27.16
CA SER A 2 14.28 -11.30 28.22
C SER A 2 12.83 -11.33 27.70
N ILE A 3 11.98 -12.13 28.34
CA ILE A 3 10.53 -12.24 28.07
C ILE A 3 9.85 -10.86 28.03
N LEU A 4 10.33 -9.91 28.83
CA LEU A 4 9.84 -8.53 28.86
C LEU A 4 10.14 -7.75 27.56
N GLN A 5 11.28 -8.00 26.90
CA GLN A 5 11.59 -7.40 25.59
C GLN A 5 10.73 -8.01 24.46
N LYS A 6 10.47 -9.33 24.53
CA LYS A 6 9.54 -10.01 23.60
C LYS A 6 8.10 -9.53 23.79
N MET A 7 7.65 -9.31 25.03
CA MET A 7 6.31 -8.74 25.30
C MET A 7 6.18 -7.27 24.87
N LYS A 8 7.21 -6.43 25.03
CA LYS A 8 7.23 -5.06 24.52
C LYS A 8 7.16 -5.04 22.98
N ARG A 9 7.93 -5.90 22.28
CA ARG A 9 7.86 -6.05 20.83
C ARG A 9 6.47 -6.46 20.33
N ARG A 10 5.81 -7.40 21.03
CA ARG A 10 4.44 -7.84 20.69
C ARG A 10 3.39 -6.76 20.87
N ARG A 11 3.46 -5.96 21.94
CA ARG A 11 2.57 -4.80 22.12
C ARG A 11 2.79 -3.74 21.03
N THR A 12 4.02 -3.46 20.65
CA THR A 12 4.35 -2.51 19.58
C THR A 12 3.84 -2.98 18.22
N LEU A 13 3.90 -4.31 17.91
CA LEU A 13 3.38 -4.85 16.65
C LEU A 13 1.84 -4.81 16.57
N ALA A 14 1.15 -5.16 17.65
CA ALA A 14 -0.31 -5.08 17.73
C ALA A 14 -0.84 -3.64 17.59
N LEU A 15 -0.03 -2.68 17.97
CA LEU A 15 -0.35 -1.26 17.99
C LEU A 15 -0.06 -0.56 16.67
N LEU A 16 1.04 -0.92 16.00
CA LEU A 16 1.30 -0.53 14.62
C LEU A 16 0.19 -1.04 13.68
N LYS A 17 -0.31 -2.26 13.90
CA LYS A 17 -1.44 -2.82 13.15
C LYS A 17 -2.69 -1.93 13.18
N ARG A 18 -3.03 -1.33 14.32
CA ARG A 18 -4.24 -0.51 14.49
C ARG A 18 -4.10 0.92 13.96
N ALA A 19 -2.91 1.50 13.98
CA ALA A 19 -2.66 2.84 13.45
C ALA A 19 -2.69 2.88 11.91
N CYS A 20 -2.20 1.82 11.23
CA CYS A 20 -2.17 1.76 9.77
C CYS A 20 -3.56 1.62 9.13
N THR A 21 -4.51 1.00 9.83
CA THR A 21 -5.87 0.78 9.30
C THR A 21 -6.65 2.09 9.17
N LEU A 22 -6.37 3.04 10.06
CA LEU A 22 -7.14 4.28 10.17
C LEU A 22 -7.00 5.19 8.95
N THR A 23 -5.84 5.25 8.37
CA THR A 23 -5.52 6.26 7.35
C THR A 23 -5.75 5.76 5.92
N LEU A 24 -5.80 4.44 5.71
CA LEU A 24 -6.10 3.86 4.38
C LEU A 24 -7.56 4.10 3.95
N ALA A 25 -8.50 4.03 4.89
CA ALA A 25 -9.92 4.27 4.60
C ALA A 25 -10.21 5.74 4.24
N LEU A 26 -9.49 6.69 4.84
CA LEU A 26 -9.66 8.12 4.57
C LEU A 26 -9.05 8.57 3.23
N GLY A 27 -7.99 7.92 2.79
CA GLY A 27 -7.39 8.21 1.48
C GLY A 27 -8.25 7.75 0.29
N MET A 28 -9.08 6.71 0.49
CA MET A 28 -9.91 6.16 -0.59
C MET A 28 -11.23 6.92 -0.81
N THR A 29 -11.73 7.62 0.21
CA THR A 29 -13.03 8.32 0.10
C THR A 29 -12.91 9.74 -0.47
N SER A 30 -11.73 10.36 -0.42
CA SER A 30 -11.54 11.73 -0.92
C SER A 30 -11.44 11.84 -2.45
N GLY A 31 -11.10 10.75 -3.14
CA GLY A 31 -10.83 10.80 -4.59
C GLY A 31 -12.06 10.94 -5.48
N ALA A 32 -13.26 10.57 -5.03
CA ALA A 32 -14.43 10.49 -5.90
C ALA A 32 -15.45 11.61 -5.73
N ALA A 33 -15.41 12.38 -4.66
CA ALA A 33 -16.48 13.33 -4.34
C ALA A 33 -16.18 14.79 -4.67
N SER A 34 -14.97 15.14 -5.09
CA SER A 34 -14.57 16.55 -5.23
C SER A 34 -14.15 16.91 -6.63
N ALA A 35 -15.05 16.74 -7.60
CA ALA A 35 -14.84 17.32 -8.93
C ALA A 35 -15.02 18.87 -8.97
N ALA A 36 -15.43 19.50 -7.87
CA ALA A 36 -15.81 20.90 -7.87
C ALA A 36 -14.89 21.85 -7.08
N SER A 37 -14.05 21.37 -6.17
CA SER A 37 -13.11 22.26 -5.47
C SER A 37 -11.86 21.51 -5.02
N HIS A 38 -10.90 21.37 -5.94
CA HIS A 38 -9.57 20.90 -5.56
C HIS A 38 -8.85 21.99 -4.77
N ASP A 39 -9.05 22.01 -3.46
CA ASP A 39 -8.04 22.55 -2.58
C ASP A 39 -6.91 21.53 -2.45
N ALA A 40 -6.06 21.46 -3.49
CA ALA A 40 -4.94 20.53 -3.57
C ALA A 40 -4.04 20.57 -2.33
N LEU A 41 -4.06 21.67 -1.58
CA LEU A 41 -3.27 21.81 -0.35
C LEU A 41 -3.76 20.90 0.77
N HIS A 42 -5.06 20.70 0.91
CA HIS A 42 -5.61 19.79 1.90
C HIS A 42 -5.30 18.33 1.55
N ASP A 43 -5.44 17.99 0.27
CA ASP A 43 -5.19 16.65 -0.25
C ASP A 43 -3.70 16.25 -0.17
N VAL A 44 -2.78 17.21 -0.28
CA VAL A 44 -1.33 16.95 -0.19
C VAL A 44 -0.94 16.25 1.11
N TYR A 45 -1.50 16.66 2.24
CA TYR A 45 -1.24 15.97 3.51
C TYR A 45 -1.85 14.58 3.55
N GLY A 46 -3.00 14.40 2.94
CA GLY A 46 -3.63 13.10 2.73
C GLY A 46 -2.72 12.16 1.95
N TYR A 47 -2.13 12.63 0.84
CA TYR A 47 -1.21 11.83 0.03
C TYR A 47 0.08 11.46 0.75
N PHE A 48 0.70 12.41 1.47
CA PHE A 48 1.87 12.06 2.31
C PHE A 48 1.50 11.09 3.42
N SER A 49 0.35 11.26 4.05
CA SER A 49 -0.16 10.32 5.06
C SER A 49 -0.41 8.96 4.44
N TYR A 50 -1.06 8.89 3.28
CA TYR A 50 -1.27 7.66 2.54
C TYR A 50 0.05 6.94 2.22
N MET A 51 1.05 7.62 1.63
CA MET A 51 2.36 7.03 1.35
C MET A 51 3.05 6.49 2.61
N MET A 52 2.96 7.24 3.72
CA MET A 52 3.55 6.84 4.99
C MET A 52 2.83 5.63 5.58
N ASN A 53 1.52 5.58 5.47
CA ASN A 53 0.71 4.48 5.96
C ASN A 53 0.94 3.21 5.16
N VAL A 54 0.99 3.30 3.83
CA VAL A 54 1.35 2.16 2.98
C VAL A 54 2.76 1.67 3.31
N ARG A 55 3.73 2.57 3.53
CA ARG A 55 5.06 2.18 4.00
C ARG A 55 5.03 1.45 5.34
N ASP A 56 4.28 1.98 6.29
CA ASP A 56 4.17 1.42 7.63
C ASP A 56 3.35 0.11 7.62
N GLU A 57 2.34 0.00 6.76
CA GLU A 57 1.62 -1.24 6.49
C GLU A 57 2.55 -2.31 5.91
N ILE A 58 3.33 -1.97 4.88
CA ILE A 58 4.32 -2.89 4.31
C ILE A 58 5.30 -3.37 5.38
N ARG A 59 5.82 -2.46 6.22
CA ARG A 59 6.71 -2.80 7.32
C ARG A 59 6.04 -3.72 8.34
N SER A 60 4.81 -3.43 8.70
CA SER A 60 4.04 -4.21 9.68
C SER A 60 3.68 -5.58 9.11
N HIS A 61 3.30 -5.66 7.85
CA HIS A 61 3.03 -6.92 7.16
C HIS A 61 4.30 -7.78 7.04
N ARG A 62 5.44 -7.17 6.69
CA ARG A 62 6.74 -7.87 6.72
C ARG A 62 7.09 -8.38 8.11
N ALA A 63 6.88 -7.56 9.13
CA ALA A 63 7.11 -7.97 10.51
C ALA A 63 6.20 -9.13 10.93
N ALA A 64 4.95 -9.15 10.45
CA ALA A 64 4.02 -10.27 10.68
C ALA A 64 4.44 -11.53 9.92
N LEU A 65 4.87 -11.40 8.67
CA LEU A 65 5.42 -12.51 7.88
C LEU A 65 6.72 -13.05 8.49
N ALA A 66 7.61 -12.18 8.93
CA ALA A 66 8.83 -12.58 9.62
C ALA A 66 8.52 -13.28 10.95
N ALA A 67 7.53 -12.81 11.71
CA ALA A 67 7.08 -13.45 12.93
C ALA A 67 6.44 -14.83 12.66
N LEU A 68 5.70 -14.98 11.56
CA LEU A 68 5.15 -16.25 11.12
C LEU A 68 6.27 -17.22 10.69
N ALA A 69 7.24 -16.72 9.93
CA ALA A 69 8.40 -17.53 9.53
C ALA A 69 9.23 -17.95 10.75
N GLU A 70 9.48 -17.04 11.70
CA GLU A 70 10.15 -17.34 12.97
C GLU A 70 9.34 -18.36 13.79
N ALA A 71 8.01 -18.23 13.86
CA ALA A 71 7.15 -19.17 14.57
C ALA A 71 7.11 -20.56 13.91
N ARG A 72 7.16 -20.64 12.58
CA ARG A 72 7.28 -21.90 11.85
C ARG A 72 8.62 -22.60 12.12
N ALA A 73 9.69 -21.82 12.07
CA ALA A 73 11.02 -22.33 12.42
C ALA A 73 11.10 -22.79 13.88
N ASP A 74 10.47 -22.05 14.80
CA ASP A 74 10.37 -22.44 16.22
C ASP A 74 9.64 -23.79 16.37
N VAL A 75 8.58 -24.04 15.58
CA VAL A 75 7.85 -25.33 15.60
C VAL A 75 8.69 -26.45 15.02
N GLU A 76 9.36 -26.21 13.91
CA GLU A 76 10.25 -27.20 13.29
C GLU A 76 11.42 -27.56 14.21
N SER A 77 12.04 -26.55 14.81
CA SER A 77 13.09 -26.72 15.80
C SER A 77 12.60 -27.49 17.05
N ALA A 78 11.41 -27.12 17.56
CA ALA A 78 10.84 -27.78 18.72
C ALA A 78 10.41 -29.22 18.42
N ARG A 79 9.92 -29.52 17.21
CA ARG A 79 9.63 -30.88 16.74
C ARG A 79 10.90 -31.73 16.64
N ALA A 80 11.95 -31.14 16.10
CA ALA A 80 13.26 -31.79 16.05
C ALA A 80 13.77 -32.14 17.45
N ASN A 81 13.73 -31.16 18.35
CA ASN A 81 14.14 -31.36 19.75
C ASN A 81 13.28 -32.43 20.47
N LEU A 82 11.99 -32.51 20.16
CA LEU A 82 11.11 -33.52 20.74
C LEU A 82 11.43 -34.92 20.21
N VAL A 83 11.66 -35.05 18.90
CA VAL A 83 12.08 -36.34 18.30
C VAL A 83 13.38 -36.82 18.95
N GLU A 84 14.35 -35.92 19.04
CA GLU A 84 15.64 -36.18 19.64
C GLU A 84 15.53 -36.52 21.15
N ALA A 85 14.70 -35.80 21.89
CA ALA A 85 14.44 -36.09 23.30
C ALA A 85 13.71 -37.43 23.50
N GLN A 86 12.81 -37.80 22.58
CA GLN A 86 12.15 -39.12 22.60
C GLN A 86 13.13 -40.24 22.24
N GLU A 87 14.03 -40.01 21.29
CA GLU A 87 15.10 -40.94 20.95
C GLU A 87 16.05 -41.08 22.12
N ALA A 88 16.52 -40.00 22.72
CA ALA A 88 17.36 -40.03 23.91
C ALA A 88 16.70 -40.76 25.10
N THR A 89 15.38 -40.57 25.27
CA THR A 89 14.63 -41.28 26.32
C THR A 89 14.51 -42.77 26.02
N ARG A 90 14.31 -43.16 24.75
CA ARG A 90 14.30 -44.56 24.33
C ARG A 90 15.67 -45.23 24.51
N ASP A 91 16.70 -44.50 24.10
CA ASP A 91 18.08 -44.98 24.18
C ASP A 91 18.53 -45.12 25.65
N ALA A 92 18.16 -44.14 26.49
CA ALA A 92 18.40 -44.22 27.94
C ALA A 92 17.67 -45.39 28.60
N ALA A 93 16.41 -45.62 28.22
CA ALA A 93 15.62 -46.77 28.72
C ALA A 93 16.18 -48.12 28.21
N ALA A 94 16.64 -48.19 26.95
CA ALA A 94 17.29 -49.38 26.38
C ALA A 94 18.63 -49.66 27.05
N ASN A 95 19.42 -48.62 27.31
CA ASN A 95 20.70 -48.73 28.00
C ASN A 95 20.53 -49.14 29.47
N LEU A 96 19.50 -48.62 30.15
CA LEU A 96 19.15 -49.02 31.51
C LEU A 96 18.70 -50.49 31.56
N ALA A 97 17.88 -50.91 30.61
CA ALA A 97 17.43 -52.31 30.48
C ALA A 97 18.59 -53.26 30.16
N LEU A 98 19.51 -52.84 29.29
CA LEU A 98 20.73 -53.59 28.98
C LEU A 98 21.71 -53.67 30.17
N ALA A 99 21.90 -52.57 30.89
CA ALA A 99 22.72 -52.51 32.10
C ALA A 99 22.15 -53.38 33.24
N ILE A 100 20.85 -53.51 33.30
CA ILE A 100 20.15 -54.35 34.28
C ILE A 100 20.23 -55.81 33.87
N GLN A 101 20.16 -56.14 32.60
CA GLN A 101 20.11 -57.57 32.17
C GLN A 101 21.46 -58.23 31.99
N ASN A 102 22.51 -57.49 31.64
CA ASN A 102 23.77 -58.18 31.33
C ASN A 102 25.03 -57.33 31.52
N LEU A 103 25.69 -57.48 32.57
CA LEU A 103 27.06 -57.04 32.83
C LEU A 103 28.10 -57.68 31.88
N ARG A 104 27.68 -58.66 31.08
CA ARG A 104 28.54 -59.36 30.09
C ARG A 104 28.63 -58.70 28.72
N ALA A 105 27.83 -57.69 28.44
CA ALA A 105 27.71 -57.13 27.10
C ALA A 105 28.30 -55.75 26.97
N ALA A 106 29.36 -55.40 27.69
CA ALA A 106 30.02 -54.08 27.51
C ALA A 106 30.45 -53.83 26.02
N GLU A 107 30.83 -54.90 25.31
CA GLU A 107 31.15 -54.79 23.88
C GLU A 107 29.90 -54.62 22.99
N GLU A 108 28.76 -55.29 23.34
CA GLU A 108 27.47 -55.13 22.67
C GLU A 108 26.87 -53.74 22.96
N HIS A 109 27.11 -53.22 24.16
CA HIS A 109 26.69 -51.86 24.52
C HIS A 109 27.39 -50.81 23.66
N LEU A 110 28.69 -50.96 23.45
CA LEU A 110 29.44 -50.05 22.53
C LEU A 110 28.92 -50.13 21.09
N ALA A 111 28.56 -51.37 20.65
CA ALA A 111 27.97 -51.55 19.34
C ALA A 111 26.57 -50.91 19.22
N ALA A 112 25.76 -50.93 20.29
CA ALA A 112 24.43 -50.29 20.33
C ALA A 112 24.53 -48.76 20.32
N VAL A 113 25.50 -48.17 21.05
CA VAL A 113 25.77 -46.74 21.05
C VAL A 113 26.27 -46.27 19.69
N ARG A 114 27.16 -47.04 19.03
CA ARG A 114 27.61 -46.75 17.66
C ARG A 114 26.46 -46.84 16.67
N LYS A 115 25.50 -47.72 16.87
CA LYS A 115 24.32 -47.83 16.03
C LYS A 115 23.37 -46.64 16.20
N ALA A 116 23.23 -46.13 17.44
CA ALA A 116 22.45 -44.93 17.73
C ALA A 116 23.09 -43.65 17.13
N LEU A 117 24.44 -43.59 17.14
CA LEU A 117 25.21 -42.53 16.48
C LEU A 117 25.04 -42.57 14.97
N ALA A 118 25.11 -43.76 14.35
CA ALA A 118 24.88 -43.92 12.92
C ALA A 118 23.44 -43.53 12.54
N SER A 119 22.45 -43.76 13.40
CA SER A 119 21.07 -43.30 13.19
C SER A 119 20.91 -41.78 13.33
N ALA A 120 21.69 -41.17 14.22
CA ALA A 120 21.75 -39.72 14.33
C ALA A 120 22.48 -39.05 13.15
N GLU A 121 23.51 -39.74 12.62
CA GLU A 121 24.17 -39.34 11.37
C GLU A 121 23.24 -39.48 10.17
N GLU A 122 22.39 -40.52 10.13
CA GLU A 122 21.40 -40.72 9.08
C GLU A 122 20.28 -39.64 9.14
N ALA A 123 19.83 -39.27 10.35
CA ALA A 123 18.90 -38.16 10.54
C ALA A 123 19.52 -36.80 10.20
N SER A 124 20.83 -36.64 10.47
CA SER A 124 21.60 -35.44 10.04
C SER A 124 21.78 -35.41 8.52
N ALA A 125 21.99 -36.59 7.90
CA ALA A 125 22.08 -36.68 6.44
C ALA A 125 20.74 -36.33 5.76
N LEU A 126 19.60 -36.72 6.34
CA LEU A 126 18.28 -36.36 5.84
C LEU A 126 18.05 -34.84 5.88
N ARG A 127 18.51 -34.19 6.93
CA ARG A 127 18.44 -32.71 7.04
C ARG A 127 19.42 -32.03 6.10
N THR A 128 20.57 -32.67 5.84
CA THR A 128 21.51 -32.22 4.80
C THR A 128 20.86 -32.33 3.42
N GLU A 129 20.07 -33.39 3.18
CA GLU A 129 19.31 -33.50 1.92
C GLU A 129 18.22 -32.43 1.81
N GLU A 130 17.55 -32.09 2.89
CA GLU A 130 16.55 -31.00 2.89
C GLU A 130 17.20 -29.62 2.66
N ALA A 131 18.37 -29.39 3.28
CA ALA A 131 19.15 -28.18 3.05
C ALA A 131 19.68 -28.11 1.61
N ILE A 132 20.16 -29.24 1.08
CA ILE A 132 20.57 -29.35 -0.32
C ILE A 132 19.38 -29.16 -1.26
N ALA A 133 18.20 -29.68 -0.91
CA ALA A 133 16.99 -29.48 -1.71
C ALA A 133 16.55 -28.01 -1.72
N ALA A 134 16.64 -27.31 -0.58
CA ALA A 134 16.37 -25.88 -0.49
C ALA A 134 17.40 -25.05 -1.28
N GLN A 135 18.68 -25.43 -1.19
CA GLN A 135 19.76 -24.83 -1.96
C GLN A 135 19.61 -25.07 -3.48
N ASN A 136 19.23 -26.27 -3.86
CA ASN A 136 18.94 -26.62 -5.24
C ASN A 136 17.71 -25.86 -5.76
N ALA A 137 16.66 -25.76 -4.93
CA ALA A 137 15.46 -25.01 -5.28
C ALA A 137 15.74 -23.53 -5.51
N GLU A 138 16.61 -22.92 -4.70
CA GLU A 138 17.08 -21.55 -4.95
C GLU A 138 17.98 -21.48 -6.18
N ALA A 139 18.96 -22.41 -6.29
CA ALA A 139 19.87 -22.46 -7.42
C ALA A 139 19.16 -22.75 -8.75
N ASP A 140 18.10 -23.55 -8.72
CA ASP A 140 17.28 -23.83 -9.88
C ASP A 140 16.36 -22.63 -10.22
N TYR A 141 15.92 -21.88 -9.19
CA TYR A 141 15.03 -20.74 -9.39
C TYR A 141 15.78 -19.44 -9.75
N ALA A 142 16.99 -19.24 -9.23
CA ALA A 142 17.80 -18.06 -9.53
C ALA A 142 18.09 -17.88 -11.03
N PRO A 143 18.45 -18.93 -11.80
CA PRO A 143 18.58 -18.84 -13.25
C PRO A 143 17.26 -18.49 -13.96
N GLU A 144 16.12 -18.94 -13.42
CA GLU A 144 14.81 -18.63 -13.98
C GLU A 144 14.45 -17.14 -13.82
N VAL A 145 14.80 -16.56 -12.65
CA VAL A 145 14.69 -15.12 -12.40
C VAL A 145 15.58 -14.33 -13.35
N GLU A 146 16.83 -14.76 -13.53
CA GLU A 146 17.78 -14.09 -14.42
C GLU A 146 17.36 -14.24 -15.89
N ALA A 147 16.81 -15.39 -16.27
CA ALA A 147 16.24 -15.61 -17.59
C ALA A 147 15.01 -14.70 -17.83
N GLN A 148 14.15 -14.55 -16.84
CA GLN A 148 13.01 -13.62 -16.92
C GLN A 148 13.46 -12.16 -16.99
N ARG A 149 14.50 -11.77 -16.23
CA ARG A 149 15.14 -10.46 -16.33
C ARG A 149 15.69 -10.22 -17.73
N THR A 150 16.39 -11.19 -18.30
CA THR A 150 16.94 -11.14 -19.65
C THR A 150 15.82 -11.08 -20.69
N ALA A 151 14.74 -11.84 -20.47
CA ALA A 151 13.55 -11.84 -21.33
C ALA A 151 12.85 -10.47 -21.31
N LEU A 152 12.72 -9.89 -20.12
CA LEU A 152 12.17 -8.55 -19.96
C LEU A 152 13.03 -7.49 -20.64
N GLU A 153 14.37 -7.56 -20.48
CA GLU A 153 15.28 -6.66 -21.20
C GLU A 153 15.13 -6.80 -22.73
N SER A 154 14.86 -8.01 -23.21
CA SER A 154 14.63 -8.23 -24.65
C SER A 154 13.29 -7.64 -25.10
N LEU A 155 12.24 -7.74 -24.26
CA LEU A 155 10.93 -7.11 -24.49
C LEU A 155 11.03 -5.59 -24.48
N TYR A 156 11.82 -5.00 -23.57
CA TYR A 156 12.10 -3.57 -23.57
C TYR A 156 12.82 -3.13 -24.86
N ARG A 157 13.82 -3.91 -25.31
CA ARG A 157 14.51 -3.65 -26.59
C ARG A 157 13.56 -3.83 -27.78
N GLU A 158 12.65 -4.79 -27.70
CA GLU A 158 11.64 -5.01 -28.74
C GLU A 158 10.62 -3.88 -28.76
N ALA A 159 10.14 -3.43 -27.60
CA ALA A 159 9.27 -2.26 -27.47
C ALA A 159 9.95 -0.99 -28.02
N ASP A 160 11.23 -0.80 -27.71
CA ASP A 160 12.04 0.32 -28.22
C ASP A 160 12.29 0.20 -29.74
N ASN A 161 12.51 -1.00 -30.24
CA ASN A 161 12.64 -1.27 -31.67
C ASN A 161 11.30 -1.10 -32.42
N LEU A 162 10.18 -1.54 -31.82
CA LEU A 162 8.85 -1.30 -32.38
C LEU A 162 8.47 0.18 -32.36
N SER A 163 8.86 0.88 -31.30
CA SER A 163 8.70 2.35 -31.21
C SER A 163 9.52 3.06 -32.28
N ARG A 164 10.74 2.59 -32.54
CA ARG A 164 11.59 3.11 -33.62
C ARG A 164 11.08 2.69 -35.01
N ALA A 165 10.55 1.46 -35.14
CA ALA A 165 10.01 0.96 -36.40
C ALA A 165 8.66 1.55 -36.75
N ALA A 166 7.86 1.98 -35.75
CA ALA A 166 6.67 2.81 -35.96
C ALA A 166 7.00 4.20 -36.50
N GLY A 167 8.26 4.65 -36.35
CA GLY A 167 8.79 5.88 -36.92
C GLY A 167 9.60 5.74 -38.20
N THR A 168 9.94 4.52 -38.62
CA THR A 168 10.73 4.26 -39.84
C THR A 168 10.20 3.01 -40.52
N THR A 169 9.58 3.18 -41.66
CA THR A 169 9.34 2.08 -42.62
C THR A 169 10.69 1.55 -43.11
N ASP A 170 10.83 0.23 -43.06
CA ASP A 170 11.84 -0.64 -43.64
C ASP A 170 12.97 -1.12 -42.75
N GLY A 171 13.01 -2.44 -42.56
CA GLY A 171 14.22 -3.18 -42.21
C GLY A 171 14.00 -4.41 -41.32
N GLU A 172 14.06 -5.57 -41.94
CA GLU A 172 14.14 -6.86 -41.21
C GLU A 172 15.37 -6.90 -40.27
N ASN A 173 15.13 -7.28 -39.02
CA ASN A 173 16.22 -7.44 -38.05
C ASN A 173 16.50 -8.93 -37.77
N PRO A 174 17.63 -9.48 -38.26
CA PRO A 174 17.95 -10.90 -38.14
C PRO A 174 18.43 -11.38 -36.76
N ASP A 175 18.59 -10.47 -35.80
CA ASP A 175 19.08 -10.83 -34.45
C ASP A 175 17.97 -11.29 -33.48
N ARG A 176 16.74 -11.09 -33.86
CA ARG A 176 15.52 -11.41 -33.05
C ARG A 176 15.38 -12.92 -32.80
N GLU A 177 15.59 -13.76 -33.84
CA GLU A 177 15.50 -15.21 -33.72
C GLU A 177 16.60 -15.81 -32.82
N LYS A 178 17.80 -15.23 -32.83
CA LYS A 178 18.92 -15.69 -32.01
C LYS A 178 18.72 -15.40 -30.52
N VAL A 179 18.09 -14.28 -30.18
CA VAL A 179 17.82 -13.90 -28.78
C VAL A 179 16.73 -14.80 -28.22
N VAL A 180 15.66 -15.05 -28.95
CA VAL A 180 14.57 -15.97 -28.54
C VAL A 180 15.12 -17.40 -28.39
N ALA A 181 15.90 -17.88 -29.34
CA ALA A 181 16.51 -19.22 -29.27
C ALA A 181 17.48 -19.39 -28.09
N ARG A 182 18.19 -18.33 -27.69
CA ARG A 182 19.12 -18.34 -26.56
C ARG A 182 18.37 -18.38 -25.21
N ILE A 183 17.33 -17.59 -25.07
CA ILE A 183 16.45 -17.59 -23.88
C ILE A 183 15.82 -18.96 -23.67
N LEU A 184 15.36 -19.59 -24.76
CA LEU A 184 14.74 -20.93 -24.71
C LEU A 184 15.73 -22.06 -24.41
N ALA A 185 17.02 -21.88 -24.70
CA ALA A 185 18.05 -22.85 -24.38
C ALA A 185 18.59 -22.78 -22.95
N GLU A 186 18.50 -21.64 -22.28
CA GLU A 186 19.03 -21.43 -20.93
C GLU A 186 18.00 -21.77 -19.81
N VAL A 187 16.71 -21.79 -20.11
CA VAL A 187 15.60 -22.02 -19.13
C VAL A 187 15.25 -23.51 -19.02
N GLY A 188 16.19 -24.33 -18.65
CA GLY A 188 16.03 -25.79 -18.62
C GLY A 188 15.35 -26.37 -17.40
N TYR A 189 14.23 -25.88 -16.87
CA TYR A 189 13.38 -26.65 -15.91
C TYR A 189 12.01 -25.98 -15.69
N GLU A 190 11.08 -26.24 -16.46
CA GLU A 190 9.61 -26.30 -16.36
C GLU A 190 9.00 -26.20 -17.77
N GLN A 191 9.01 -27.32 -18.46
CA GLN A 191 8.57 -27.44 -19.84
C GLN A 191 7.18 -26.81 -20.12
N ASN A 192 6.29 -26.77 -19.14
CA ASN A 192 4.93 -26.27 -19.36
C ASN A 192 4.85 -24.72 -19.40
N ARG A 193 5.70 -24.03 -18.66
CA ARG A 193 5.74 -22.54 -18.67
C ARG A 193 6.51 -21.99 -19.87
N ILE A 194 7.52 -22.75 -20.32
CA ILE A 194 8.29 -22.42 -21.55
C ILE A 194 7.40 -22.56 -22.77
N VAL A 195 6.56 -23.60 -22.82
CA VAL A 195 5.60 -23.82 -23.92
C VAL A 195 4.56 -22.71 -24.00
N ASP A 196 4.08 -22.19 -22.86
CA ASP A 196 3.15 -21.07 -22.86
C ASP A 196 3.79 -19.75 -23.28
N ALA A 197 5.01 -19.47 -22.83
CA ALA A 197 5.80 -18.31 -23.28
C ALA A 197 6.18 -18.43 -24.79
N GLN A 198 6.56 -19.63 -25.25
CA GLN A 198 6.81 -19.89 -26.66
C GLN A 198 5.57 -19.71 -27.52
N ARG A 199 4.42 -20.20 -27.06
CA ARG A 199 3.15 -20.03 -27.77
C ARG A 199 2.75 -18.55 -27.87
N MET A 200 2.90 -17.78 -26.80
CA MET A 200 2.61 -16.33 -26.80
C MET A 200 3.56 -15.56 -27.74
N VAL A 201 4.84 -15.93 -27.78
CA VAL A 201 5.82 -15.36 -28.71
C VAL A 201 5.51 -15.76 -30.15
N GLU A 202 5.14 -17.01 -30.41
CA GLU A 202 4.75 -17.49 -31.75
C GLU A 202 3.44 -16.85 -32.22
N GLU A 203 2.47 -16.67 -31.33
CA GLU A 203 1.21 -15.98 -31.63
C GLU A 203 1.44 -14.49 -31.92
N ALA A 204 2.33 -13.83 -31.16
CA ALA A 204 2.73 -12.45 -31.42
C ALA A 204 3.48 -12.29 -32.75
N LEU A 205 4.40 -13.22 -33.06
CA LEU A 205 5.14 -13.26 -34.32
C LEU A 205 4.24 -13.61 -35.55
N ALA A 206 3.21 -14.44 -35.34
CA ALA A 206 2.24 -14.77 -36.38
C ALA A 206 1.31 -13.59 -36.70
N ALA A 207 0.97 -12.79 -35.70
CA ALA A 207 0.18 -11.57 -35.85
C ALA A 207 0.92 -10.47 -36.64
N GLU A 208 2.25 -10.48 -36.61
CA GLU A 208 3.10 -9.46 -37.26
C GLU A 208 3.18 -9.58 -38.79
N ARG A 209 2.90 -10.78 -39.32
CA ARG A 209 3.03 -11.05 -40.77
C ARG A 209 1.91 -10.50 -41.67
N GLY A 210 0.95 -9.81 -41.11
CA GLY A 210 -0.25 -9.41 -41.88
C GLY A 210 -0.85 -8.02 -41.65
N THR A 211 -0.12 -7.02 -41.13
CA THR A 211 -0.79 -5.82 -40.66
C THR A 211 -0.25 -4.48 -41.19
N THR A 212 -1.18 -3.59 -41.51
CA THR A 212 -1.03 -2.19 -41.94
C THR A 212 -0.58 -1.26 -40.78
N PRO A 213 -0.12 0.00 -41.04
CA PRO A 213 0.43 0.93 -40.03
C PRO A 213 -0.45 1.19 -38.80
N ASP A 214 -1.76 1.13 -38.91
CA ASP A 214 -2.67 1.26 -37.77
C ASP A 214 -2.60 0.08 -36.78
N ALA A 215 -2.13 -1.06 -37.27
CA ALA A 215 -1.91 -2.23 -36.43
C ALA A 215 -0.58 -2.18 -35.68
N ALA A 216 0.39 -1.35 -36.09
CA ALA A 216 1.64 -1.15 -35.38
C ALA A 216 1.43 -0.41 -34.06
N GLY A 217 0.51 0.55 -34.01
CA GLY A 217 0.11 1.25 -32.78
C GLY A 217 -0.60 0.33 -31.78
N ALA A 218 -1.50 -0.54 -32.28
CA ALA A 218 -2.17 -1.53 -31.45
C ALA A 218 -1.20 -2.61 -30.93
N LYS A 219 -0.21 -2.99 -31.75
CA LYS A 219 0.86 -3.93 -31.34
C LYS A 219 1.81 -3.31 -30.31
N LEU A 220 2.16 -2.04 -30.47
CA LEU A 220 2.99 -1.35 -29.49
C LEU A 220 2.25 -1.26 -28.12
N ALA A 221 0.95 -0.99 -28.11
CA ALA A 221 0.13 -1.00 -26.90
C ALA A 221 0.04 -2.40 -26.29
N ALA A 222 -0.08 -3.45 -27.12
CA ALA A 222 -0.09 -4.83 -26.67
C ALA A 222 1.27 -5.25 -26.08
N VAL A 223 2.37 -4.90 -26.76
CA VAL A 223 3.73 -5.17 -26.26
C VAL A 223 4.05 -4.35 -25.01
N SER A 224 3.55 -3.11 -24.90
CA SER A 224 3.68 -2.33 -23.66
C SER A 224 2.93 -3.02 -22.50
N ALA A 225 1.73 -3.50 -22.72
CA ALA A 225 0.99 -4.27 -21.71
C ALA A 225 1.67 -5.61 -21.37
N GLU A 226 2.35 -6.24 -22.35
CA GLU A 226 3.17 -7.43 -22.10
C GLU A 226 4.44 -7.13 -21.31
N VAL A 227 5.09 -6.00 -21.58
CA VAL A 227 6.22 -5.49 -20.78
C VAL A 227 5.79 -5.25 -19.34
N ASP A 228 4.66 -4.56 -19.12
CA ASP A 228 4.13 -4.31 -17.78
C ASP A 228 3.79 -5.62 -17.05
N ALA A 229 3.19 -6.57 -17.77
CA ALA A 229 2.89 -7.89 -17.24
C ALA A 229 4.15 -8.73 -16.97
N ALA A 230 5.18 -8.62 -17.82
CA ALA A 230 6.46 -9.31 -17.65
C ALA A 230 7.27 -8.71 -16.48
N GLN A 231 7.26 -7.38 -16.34
CA GLN A 231 7.86 -6.68 -15.19
C GLN A 231 7.20 -7.14 -13.88
N ALA A 232 5.88 -7.13 -13.85
CA ALA A 232 5.13 -7.60 -12.69
C ALA A 232 5.40 -9.07 -12.33
N ARG A 233 5.65 -9.92 -13.33
CA ARG A 233 6.07 -11.31 -13.10
C ARG A 233 7.48 -11.39 -12.54
N LEU A 234 8.42 -10.61 -13.11
CA LEU A 234 9.80 -10.57 -12.63
C LEU A 234 9.86 -10.14 -11.16
N ASP A 235 9.20 -9.05 -10.82
CA ASP A 235 9.24 -8.53 -9.45
C ASP A 235 8.63 -9.52 -8.45
N ALA A 236 7.62 -10.26 -8.88
CA ALA A 236 7.05 -11.34 -8.08
C ALA A 236 7.98 -12.56 -7.96
N MET A 237 8.75 -12.86 -9.01
CA MET A 237 9.75 -13.94 -8.98
C MET A 237 10.95 -13.52 -8.14
N GLU A 238 11.38 -12.26 -8.19
CA GLU A 238 12.43 -11.71 -7.32
C GLU A 238 12.02 -11.78 -5.84
N ALA A 239 10.78 -11.40 -5.52
CA ALA A 239 10.26 -11.54 -4.16
C ALA A 239 10.16 -13.02 -3.70
N GLN A 240 9.90 -13.93 -4.62
CA GLN A 240 9.90 -15.37 -4.33
C GLN A 240 11.32 -15.91 -4.17
N LEU A 241 12.28 -15.42 -4.96
CA LEU A 241 13.69 -15.75 -4.81
C LEU A 241 14.23 -15.27 -3.45
N ASP A 242 13.90 -14.03 -3.06
CA ASP A 242 14.26 -13.50 -1.74
C ASP A 242 13.69 -14.35 -0.60
N ALA A 243 12.46 -14.85 -0.76
CA ALA A 243 11.85 -15.77 0.20
C ALA A 243 12.55 -17.15 0.21
N LEU A 244 12.98 -17.67 -0.94
CA LEU A 244 13.74 -18.92 -1.05
C LEU A 244 15.14 -18.77 -0.46
N THR A 245 15.79 -17.62 -0.67
CA THR A 245 17.09 -17.28 -0.07
C THR A 245 16.98 -17.24 1.45
N ALA A 246 15.92 -16.60 1.99
CA ALA A 246 15.68 -16.59 3.43
C ALA A 246 15.39 -18.00 4.00
N LEU A 247 14.68 -18.82 3.25
CA LEU A 247 14.43 -20.23 3.61
C LEU A 247 15.71 -21.07 3.58
N ARG A 248 16.61 -20.84 2.62
CA ARG A 248 17.92 -21.51 2.56
C ARG A 248 18.78 -21.13 3.76
N GLU A 249 18.94 -19.81 4.03
CA GLU A 249 19.72 -19.34 5.17
C GLU A 249 19.21 -19.95 6.50
N GLN A 250 17.91 -20.07 6.61
CA GLN A 250 17.27 -20.68 7.77
C GLN A 250 17.50 -22.20 7.85
N ALA A 251 17.53 -22.90 6.70
CA ALA A 251 17.83 -24.34 6.63
C ALA A 251 19.31 -24.62 6.94
N GLU A 252 20.22 -23.77 6.44
CA GLU A 252 21.66 -23.84 6.74
C GLU A 252 21.96 -23.59 8.22
N ASP A 253 21.24 -22.65 8.86
CA ASP A 253 21.37 -22.40 10.30
C ASP A 253 20.86 -23.60 11.12
N ALA A 254 19.73 -24.20 10.72
CA ALA A 254 19.19 -25.41 11.38
C ALA A 254 20.08 -26.65 11.17
N GLU A 255 20.76 -26.76 10.01
CA GLU A 255 21.75 -27.83 9.75
C GLU A 255 22.99 -27.66 10.64
N ARG A 256 23.48 -26.41 10.79
CA ARG A 256 24.63 -26.09 11.65
C ARG A 256 24.34 -26.46 13.12
N ASP A 257 23.16 -26.07 13.62
CA ASP A 257 22.72 -26.38 14.97
C ASP A 257 22.60 -27.91 15.20
N ALA A 258 22.15 -28.63 14.19
CA ALA A 258 22.06 -30.10 14.23
C ALA A 258 23.45 -30.78 14.24
N ARG A 259 24.42 -30.23 13.49
CA ARG A 259 25.81 -30.75 13.50
C ARG A 259 26.54 -30.46 14.81
N GLU A 260 26.32 -29.28 15.40
CA GLU A 260 26.89 -28.91 16.69
C GLU A 260 26.35 -29.85 17.78
N LEU A 261 25.06 -30.18 17.72
CA LEU A 261 24.42 -31.13 18.62
C LEU A 261 24.95 -32.57 18.46
N VAL A 262 25.24 -33.02 17.24
CA VAL A 262 25.87 -34.33 16.95
C VAL A 262 27.32 -34.35 17.45
N ALA A 263 28.05 -33.25 17.34
CA ALA A 263 29.42 -33.17 17.90
C ALA A 263 29.41 -33.21 19.42
N ASP A 264 28.48 -32.54 20.07
CA ASP A 264 28.32 -32.58 21.53
C ASP A 264 27.96 -34.00 22.03
N TYR A 265 27.05 -34.69 21.32
CA TYR A 265 26.71 -36.09 21.65
C TYR A 265 27.86 -37.07 21.40
N THR A 266 28.68 -36.82 20.39
CA THR A 266 29.87 -37.63 20.14
C THR A 266 30.89 -37.50 21.29
N GLN A 267 31.05 -36.29 21.80
CA GLN A 267 31.92 -36.00 22.94
C GLN A 267 31.36 -36.58 24.25
N GLU A 268 30.05 -36.54 24.43
CA GLU A 268 29.36 -37.10 25.58
C GLU A 268 29.36 -38.65 25.55
N ALA A 269 29.26 -39.26 24.38
CA ALA A 269 29.43 -40.68 24.16
C ALA A 269 30.86 -41.16 24.48
N GLN A 270 31.88 -40.38 24.09
CA GLN A 270 33.28 -40.66 24.42
C GLN A 270 33.57 -40.54 25.92
N ALA A 271 32.97 -39.54 26.58
CA ALA A 271 33.05 -39.39 28.04
C ALA A 271 32.37 -40.58 28.77
N SER A 272 31.21 -41.02 28.26
CA SER A 272 30.48 -42.20 28.81
C SER A 272 31.24 -43.51 28.59
N GLU A 273 32.06 -43.66 27.51
CA GLU A 273 32.96 -44.80 27.33
C GLU A 273 34.08 -44.85 28.40
N ALA A 274 34.57 -43.68 28.83
CA ALA A 274 35.57 -43.59 29.91
C ALA A 274 34.94 -43.87 31.27
N ASP A 275 33.74 -43.41 31.52
CA ASP A 275 33.03 -43.61 32.81
C ASP A 275 32.44 -45.00 32.97
N LEU A 276 32.14 -45.70 31.86
CA LEU A 276 31.70 -47.12 31.87
C LEU A 276 32.73 -48.09 32.44
N ALA A 277 34.01 -47.76 32.35
CA ALA A 277 35.11 -48.57 32.93
C ALA A 277 35.16 -48.47 34.47
N GLU A 278 34.64 -47.39 35.02
CA GLU A 278 34.66 -47.10 36.45
C GLU A 278 33.30 -47.41 37.17
N SER A 279 32.21 -47.50 36.39
CA SER A 279 30.86 -47.42 36.94
C SER A 279 30.15 -48.76 37.27
N ARG A 280 30.79 -49.69 37.90
CA ARG A 280 30.04 -50.70 38.68
C ARG A 280 29.28 -50.07 39.87
N LYS A 281 29.46 -48.78 40.10
CA LYS A 281 28.87 -48.07 41.26
C LYS A 281 27.52 -47.43 40.99
N ASP A 282 27.10 -47.23 39.75
CA ASP A 282 26.10 -46.20 39.57
C ASP A 282 24.82 -46.63 38.84
N LYS A 283 24.20 -47.76 39.33
CA LYS A 283 22.79 -48.00 39.02
C LYS A 283 21.90 -46.79 39.40
N ALA A 284 22.26 -46.10 40.47
CA ALA A 284 21.56 -44.89 40.91
C ALA A 284 21.76 -43.68 39.98
N GLU A 285 22.96 -43.52 39.36
CA GLU A 285 23.21 -42.46 38.36
C GLU A 285 22.48 -42.75 37.05
N ALA A 286 22.41 -43.99 36.60
CA ALA A 286 21.65 -44.38 35.41
C ALA A 286 20.13 -44.17 35.59
N GLU A 287 19.60 -44.43 36.79
CA GLU A 287 18.21 -44.12 37.15
C GLU A 287 17.96 -42.62 37.21
N THR A 288 18.94 -41.81 37.65
CA THR A 288 18.87 -40.34 37.65
C THR A 288 18.88 -39.82 36.23
N TYR A 289 19.72 -40.41 35.35
CA TYR A 289 19.81 -40.03 33.95
C TYR A 289 18.52 -40.37 33.17
N ASP A 290 17.89 -41.52 33.42
CA ASP A 290 16.58 -41.88 32.85
C ASP A 290 15.47 -40.92 33.33
N ALA A 291 15.52 -40.49 34.59
CA ALA A 291 14.59 -39.51 35.12
C ALA A 291 14.80 -38.11 34.50
N GLU A 292 16.06 -37.70 34.30
CA GLU A 292 16.39 -36.43 33.64
C GLU A 292 16.00 -36.42 32.14
N ALA A 293 16.22 -37.52 31.40
CA ALA A 293 15.81 -37.66 30.02
C ALA A 293 14.29 -37.62 29.86
N LYS A 294 13.54 -38.26 30.77
CA LYS A 294 12.07 -38.16 30.83
C LYS A 294 11.59 -36.74 31.14
N ALA A 295 12.27 -36.05 32.06
CA ALA A 295 11.97 -34.68 32.39
C ALA A 295 12.25 -33.76 31.20
N TRP A 296 13.35 -33.96 30.47
CA TRP A 296 13.69 -33.21 29.26
C TRP A 296 12.68 -33.48 28.13
N ALA A 297 12.25 -34.72 27.90
CA ALA A 297 11.22 -35.06 26.93
C ALA A 297 9.87 -34.38 27.24
N LEU A 298 9.50 -34.27 28.50
CA LEU A 298 8.33 -33.53 28.96
C LEU A 298 8.49 -32.04 28.68
N GLN A 299 9.65 -31.46 28.94
CA GLN A 299 9.94 -30.07 28.66
C GLN A 299 9.90 -29.75 27.14
N ALA A 300 10.50 -30.61 26.32
CA ALA A 300 10.49 -30.47 24.86
C ALA A 300 9.05 -30.56 24.30
N ALA A 301 8.21 -31.45 24.88
CA ALA A 301 6.79 -31.52 24.51
C ALA A 301 6.01 -30.25 24.87
N ASP A 302 6.32 -29.64 26.00
CA ASP A 302 5.69 -28.39 26.40
C ASP A 302 6.21 -27.18 25.55
N GLU A 303 7.49 -27.19 25.17
CA GLU A 303 8.07 -26.24 24.24
C GLU A 303 7.44 -26.33 22.83
N GLN A 304 7.22 -27.55 22.34
CA GLN A 304 6.50 -27.78 21.09
C GLN A 304 5.08 -27.22 21.14
N LYS A 305 4.30 -27.54 22.17
CA LYS A 305 2.96 -27.00 22.35
C LYS A 305 2.96 -25.48 22.45
N ALA A 306 3.98 -24.91 23.10
CA ALA A 306 4.13 -23.45 23.19
C ALA A 306 4.49 -22.82 21.82
N ALA A 307 5.31 -23.50 21.01
CA ALA A 307 5.65 -23.08 19.65
C ALA A 307 4.43 -23.19 18.72
N GLU A 308 3.66 -24.28 18.78
CA GLU A 308 2.42 -24.44 17.99
C GLU A 308 1.37 -23.37 18.35
N ARG A 309 1.20 -23.04 19.63
CA ARG A 309 0.33 -21.92 20.02
C ARG A 309 0.81 -20.58 19.45
N ARG A 310 2.13 -20.35 19.40
CA ARG A 310 2.72 -19.15 18.81
C ARG A 310 2.50 -19.11 17.30
N LEU A 311 2.61 -20.25 16.63
CA LEU A 311 2.32 -20.37 15.20
C LEU A 311 0.86 -20.03 14.91
N LEU A 312 -0.09 -20.66 15.62
CA LEU A 312 -1.51 -20.37 15.48
C LEU A 312 -1.82 -18.89 15.74
N GLN A 313 -1.19 -18.30 16.76
CA GLN A 313 -1.35 -16.87 17.03
C GLN A 313 -0.79 -16.00 15.89
N SER A 314 0.36 -16.36 15.32
CA SER A 314 0.96 -15.63 14.21
C SER A 314 0.16 -15.77 12.91
N GLU A 315 -0.42 -16.95 12.67
CA GLU A 315 -1.34 -17.20 11.56
C GLU A 315 -2.64 -16.42 11.72
N HIS A 316 -3.21 -16.43 12.92
CA HIS A 316 -4.37 -15.59 13.25
C HIS A 316 -4.05 -14.11 13.06
N ASP A 317 -2.93 -13.64 13.60
CA ASP A 317 -2.50 -12.26 13.50
C ASP A 317 -2.27 -11.82 12.04
N LEU A 318 -1.81 -12.71 11.19
CA LEU A 318 -1.67 -12.43 9.76
C LEU A 318 -3.02 -12.49 9.04
N ALA A 319 -3.89 -13.45 9.36
CA ALA A 319 -5.21 -13.59 8.76
C ALA A 319 -6.11 -12.38 9.04
N TYR A 320 -6.04 -11.85 10.27
CA TYR A 320 -6.81 -10.66 10.70
C TYR A 320 -5.98 -9.37 10.65
N PHE A 321 -4.93 -9.36 9.82
CA PHE A 321 -4.09 -8.18 9.67
C PHE A 321 -4.89 -7.01 9.12
N GLY A 322 -4.85 -5.88 9.83
CA GLY A 322 -5.50 -4.65 9.42
C GLY A 322 -6.97 -4.50 9.83
N GLU A 323 -7.56 -5.44 10.59
CA GLU A 323 -8.86 -5.22 11.20
C GLU A 323 -8.84 -4.07 12.21
N GLY A 324 -9.93 -3.35 12.28
CA GLY A 324 -10.12 -2.29 13.25
C GLY A 324 -11.18 -1.30 12.81
N ALA A 325 -11.55 -0.46 13.73
CA ALA A 325 -12.45 0.65 13.49
C ALA A 325 -11.80 1.94 13.98
N GLY A 326 -12.28 3.07 13.50
CA GLY A 326 -11.83 4.36 13.98
C GLY A 326 -12.78 5.47 13.64
N ALA A 327 -12.63 6.56 14.36
CA ALA A 327 -13.34 7.80 14.12
C ALA A 327 -12.34 8.95 14.02
N GLU A 328 -12.67 9.92 13.19
CA GLU A 328 -11.93 11.16 13.05
C GLU A 328 -12.90 12.33 13.13
N THR A 329 -12.49 13.34 13.85
CA THR A 329 -13.17 14.64 13.88
C THR A 329 -12.15 15.75 13.98
N GLY A 330 -12.57 16.96 13.68
CA GLY A 330 -11.66 18.09 13.71
C GLY A 330 -12.37 19.43 13.67
N VAL A 331 -11.56 20.46 13.72
CA VAL A 331 -11.98 21.85 13.51
C VAL A 331 -10.98 22.46 12.53
N GLU A 332 -11.47 22.97 11.43
CA GLU A 332 -10.68 23.76 10.50
C GLU A 332 -11.25 25.17 10.43
N TYR A 333 -10.39 26.16 10.49
CA TYR A 333 -10.78 27.56 10.43
C TYR A 333 -9.89 28.33 9.47
N TYR A 334 -10.50 28.91 8.47
CA TYR A 334 -9.86 29.71 7.43
C TYR A 334 -10.29 31.17 7.54
N THR A 335 -9.34 32.08 7.39
CA THR A 335 -9.62 33.51 7.30
C THR A 335 -8.89 34.11 6.12
N TRP A 336 -9.46 35.10 5.49
CA TRP A 336 -8.83 35.85 4.43
C TRP A 336 -9.19 37.33 4.51
N ARG A 337 -8.29 38.16 4.05
CA ARG A 337 -8.44 39.58 3.89
C ARG A 337 -7.87 39.98 2.53
N GLY A 338 -8.49 40.92 1.86
CA GLY A 338 -8.09 41.41 0.57
C GLY A 338 -9.23 42.22 -0.04
N GLU A 339 -9.51 42.03 -1.30
CA GLU A 339 -10.64 42.63 -1.99
C GLU A 339 -11.97 42.28 -1.28
N ARG A 340 -12.04 41.08 -0.73
CA ARG A 340 -13.14 40.61 0.14
C ARG A 340 -12.54 39.96 1.37
N ALA A 341 -13.02 40.35 2.53
CA ALA A 341 -12.65 39.65 3.78
C ALA A 341 -13.66 38.55 4.07
N GLY A 342 -13.22 37.47 4.68
CA GLY A 342 -14.13 36.39 5.07
C GLY A 342 -13.47 35.36 5.96
N HIS A 343 -14.28 34.39 6.33
CA HIS A 343 -13.82 33.23 7.08
C HIS A 343 -14.71 32.01 6.80
N GLN A 344 -14.14 30.84 7.02
CA GLN A 344 -14.87 29.56 6.97
C GLN A 344 -14.47 28.69 8.15
N LEU A 345 -15.45 28.14 8.84
CA LEU A 345 -15.30 27.10 9.82
C LEU A 345 -15.80 25.79 9.21
N TYR A 346 -15.02 24.72 9.37
CA TYR A 346 -15.40 23.37 9.00
C TYR A 346 -15.20 22.40 10.16
N LEU A 347 -16.20 21.58 10.42
CA LEU A 347 -16.23 20.56 11.46
C LEU A 347 -16.46 19.20 10.80
N PRO A 348 -15.42 18.47 10.40
CA PRO A 348 -15.54 17.13 9.84
C PRO A 348 -15.87 16.10 10.93
N LEU A 349 -16.57 15.05 10.50
CA LEU A 349 -16.78 13.82 11.26
C LEU A 349 -16.72 12.65 10.31
N SER A 350 -15.90 11.68 10.61
CA SER A 350 -15.86 10.43 9.87
C SER A 350 -15.73 9.24 10.81
N TYR A 351 -16.32 8.14 10.41
CA TYR A 351 -16.15 6.82 11.02
C TYR A 351 -15.87 5.81 9.91
N PHE A 352 -14.99 4.88 10.18
CA PHE A 352 -14.74 3.76 9.29
C PHE A 352 -14.47 2.52 10.12
N SER A 353 -14.66 1.37 9.50
CA SER A 353 -14.40 0.08 10.09
C SER A 353 -13.96 -0.89 9.00
N ARG A 354 -13.00 -1.71 9.35
CA ARG A 354 -12.56 -2.86 8.56
C ARG A 354 -12.84 -4.12 9.33
N THR A 355 -13.54 -5.04 8.71
CA THR A 355 -13.90 -6.35 9.27
C THR A 355 -13.65 -7.46 8.25
N HIS A 356 -13.73 -8.70 8.69
CA HIS A 356 -13.65 -9.88 7.83
C HIS A 356 -14.97 -10.64 7.84
N ALA A 357 -15.42 -11.04 6.66
CA ALA A 357 -16.49 -12.02 6.45
C ALA A 357 -15.87 -13.27 5.82
N GLY A 358 -15.42 -14.20 6.64
CA GLY A 358 -14.61 -15.33 6.21
C GLY A 358 -13.24 -14.89 5.68
N LYS A 359 -12.96 -15.16 4.39
CA LYS A 359 -11.71 -14.73 3.73
C LYS A 359 -11.79 -13.35 3.08
N THR A 360 -12.95 -12.73 3.09
CA THR A 360 -13.20 -11.46 2.43
C THR A 360 -13.08 -10.33 3.45
N LYS A 361 -12.23 -9.35 3.19
CA LYS A 361 -12.16 -8.11 3.97
C LYS A 361 -13.20 -7.14 3.45
N LEU A 362 -13.88 -6.47 4.37
CA LEU A 362 -14.91 -5.49 4.12
C LEU A 362 -14.57 -4.19 4.86
N ASP A 363 -14.44 -3.10 4.12
CA ASP A 363 -14.34 -1.75 4.68
C ASP A 363 -15.69 -1.06 4.52
N TYR A 364 -16.11 -0.33 5.53
CA TYR A 364 -17.24 0.57 5.43
C TYR A 364 -16.96 1.86 6.18
N GLY A 365 -17.52 2.94 5.66
CA GLY A 365 -17.30 4.27 6.22
C GLY A 365 -18.49 5.17 6.06
N ILE A 366 -18.55 6.16 6.94
CA ILE A 366 -19.46 7.28 6.85
C ILE A 366 -18.69 8.56 7.14
N SER A 367 -18.92 9.58 6.35
CA SER A 367 -18.36 10.91 6.60
C SER A 367 -19.41 11.99 6.34
N ALA A 368 -19.35 13.05 7.12
CA ALA A 368 -20.14 14.25 6.99
C ALA A 368 -19.37 15.42 7.62
N GLY A 369 -19.85 16.63 7.45
CA GLY A 369 -19.27 17.77 8.11
C GLY A 369 -20.27 18.91 8.24
N TYR A 370 -19.94 19.89 9.05
CA TYR A 370 -20.66 21.13 9.14
C TYR A 370 -19.75 22.27 8.68
N VAL A 371 -20.24 23.10 7.79
CA VAL A 371 -19.52 24.27 7.27
C VAL A 371 -20.29 25.54 7.61
N LYS A 372 -19.56 26.56 8.03
CA LYS A 372 -20.07 27.92 8.18
C LYS A 372 -19.10 28.88 7.50
N SER A 373 -19.56 29.52 6.43
CA SER A 373 -18.78 30.50 5.66
C SER A 373 -19.39 31.88 5.76
N HIS A 374 -18.53 32.90 5.78
CA HIS A 374 -18.90 34.30 5.62
C HIS A 374 -17.91 34.96 4.65
N THR A 375 -18.42 35.63 3.61
CA THR A 375 -17.59 36.15 2.52
C THR A 375 -17.45 37.67 2.51
N GLY A 376 -17.88 38.36 3.59
CA GLY A 376 -17.80 39.82 3.71
C GLY A 376 -18.90 40.60 2.99
N PHE A 377 -19.78 39.93 2.25
CA PHE A 377 -21.09 40.45 1.89
C PHE A 377 -22.08 39.92 2.95
N ASP A 378 -23.13 40.59 3.27
CA ASP A 378 -24.13 40.20 4.30
C ASP A 378 -24.74 38.79 4.05
N SER A 379 -24.09 37.98 3.28
CA SER A 379 -24.45 36.62 2.90
C SER A 379 -23.46 35.60 3.50
N GLY A 380 -23.92 34.92 4.53
CA GLY A 380 -23.24 33.72 5.05
C GLY A 380 -23.91 32.47 4.51
N VAL A 381 -23.13 31.39 4.41
CA VAL A 381 -23.65 30.04 4.15
C VAL A 381 -23.26 29.17 5.33
N SER A 382 -24.25 28.46 5.89
CA SER A 382 -23.99 27.48 6.95
C SER A 382 -24.89 26.28 6.74
N GLY A 383 -24.34 25.09 6.90
CA GLY A 383 -25.08 23.84 6.73
C GLY A 383 -24.18 22.62 6.86
N LEU A 384 -24.80 21.48 6.78
CA LEU A 384 -24.07 20.23 6.64
C LEU A 384 -23.44 20.17 5.24
N THR A 385 -22.35 19.45 5.12
CA THR A 385 -21.91 18.91 3.82
C THR A 385 -22.74 17.68 3.49
N ASP A 386 -22.69 17.25 2.25
CA ASP A 386 -23.28 15.96 1.91
C ASP A 386 -22.68 14.83 2.77
N THR A 387 -23.55 13.91 3.17
CA THR A 387 -23.11 12.71 3.90
C THR A 387 -22.68 11.65 2.91
N GLN A 388 -21.46 11.17 3.06
CA GLN A 388 -20.92 10.13 2.23
C GLN A 388 -20.93 8.79 2.98
N LEU A 389 -21.48 7.76 2.34
CA LEU A 389 -21.41 6.37 2.76
C LEU A 389 -20.50 5.62 1.80
N SER A 390 -19.66 4.74 2.31
CA SER A 390 -18.79 3.92 1.48
C SER A 390 -18.72 2.48 1.98
N VAL A 391 -18.63 1.56 1.03
CA VAL A 391 -18.34 0.16 1.29
C VAL A 391 -17.32 -0.33 0.27
N THR A 392 -16.34 -1.10 0.71
CA THR A 392 -15.33 -1.71 -0.18
C THR A 392 -15.13 -3.16 0.20
N ILE A 393 -15.21 -4.02 -0.79
CA ILE A 393 -14.96 -5.45 -0.69
C ILE A 393 -13.56 -5.72 -1.24
N HIS A 394 -12.70 -6.35 -0.45
CA HIS A 394 -11.34 -6.67 -0.83
C HIS A 394 -11.21 -8.13 -1.22
N ASN A 395 -10.75 -8.36 -2.44
CA ASN A 395 -10.34 -9.68 -2.92
C ASN A 395 -8.81 -9.67 -3.02
N GLU A 396 -8.16 -10.09 -1.96
CA GLU A 396 -6.71 -10.07 -1.86
C GLU A 396 -6.12 -11.40 -2.34
N LYS A 397 -5.18 -11.32 -3.28
CA LYS A 397 -4.31 -12.42 -3.68
C LYS A 397 -2.85 -11.98 -3.44
N PRO A 398 -1.91 -12.91 -3.34
CA PRO A 398 -0.53 -12.59 -2.97
C PRO A 398 0.14 -11.52 -3.81
N ARG A 399 -0.19 -11.45 -5.11
CA ARG A 399 0.40 -10.49 -6.05
C ARG A 399 -0.56 -9.42 -6.52
N THR A 400 -1.83 -9.74 -6.65
CA THR A 400 -2.82 -8.82 -7.21
C THR A 400 -4.04 -8.79 -6.33
N SER A 401 -4.41 -7.65 -5.83
CA SER A 401 -5.66 -7.44 -5.13
C SER A 401 -6.64 -6.67 -6.02
N VAL A 402 -7.90 -7.04 -5.91
CA VAL A 402 -9.00 -6.34 -6.59
C VAL A 402 -9.99 -5.90 -5.53
N HIS A 403 -10.27 -4.61 -5.50
CA HIS A 403 -11.20 -4.02 -4.56
C HIS A 403 -12.41 -3.50 -5.32
N TYR A 404 -13.59 -3.84 -4.85
CA TYR A 404 -14.85 -3.37 -5.40
C TYR A 404 -15.46 -2.40 -4.41
N GLY A 405 -15.59 -1.15 -4.81
CA GLY A 405 -16.10 -0.08 -3.98
C GLY A 405 -17.47 0.39 -4.45
N LEU A 406 -18.26 0.83 -3.51
CA LEU A 406 -19.46 1.59 -3.73
C LEU A 406 -19.47 2.77 -2.75
N SER A 407 -19.56 3.98 -3.28
CA SER A 407 -19.81 5.18 -2.48
C SER A 407 -21.16 5.78 -2.86
N VAL A 408 -21.87 6.27 -1.87
CA VAL A 408 -23.14 6.98 -2.04
C VAL A 408 -23.04 8.32 -1.35
N ASN A 409 -23.27 9.38 -2.10
CA ASN A 409 -23.39 10.73 -1.57
C ASN A 409 -24.85 11.05 -1.36
N LEU A 410 -25.23 11.30 -0.13
CA LEU A 410 -26.59 11.68 0.25
C LEU A 410 -26.70 13.21 0.27
N PRO A 411 -27.78 13.80 -0.28
CA PRO A 411 -27.94 15.24 -0.40
C PRO A 411 -28.37 15.87 0.95
N THR A 412 -27.55 15.71 1.96
CA THR A 412 -27.74 16.32 3.28
C THR A 412 -27.13 17.71 3.37
N GLY A 413 -26.30 18.06 2.38
CA GLY A 413 -25.60 19.32 2.30
C GLY A 413 -26.46 20.43 1.73
N GLU A 414 -26.06 21.68 2.03
CA GLU A 414 -26.69 22.88 1.47
C GLU A 414 -26.20 23.07 0.03
N SER A 415 -27.03 22.75 -0.95
CA SER A 415 -26.74 22.94 -2.38
C SER A 415 -27.15 24.33 -2.89
N LYS A 416 -28.12 24.97 -2.23
CA LYS A 416 -28.59 26.30 -2.59
C LYS A 416 -27.75 27.37 -1.92
N ILE A 417 -27.00 28.10 -2.70
CA ILE A 417 -26.17 29.20 -2.20
C ILE A 417 -26.50 30.50 -2.92
N TYR A 418 -26.25 31.63 -2.27
CA TYR A 418 -26.21 32.92 -2.94
C TYR A 418 -24.93 33.01 -3.74
N GLN A 419 -24.99 33.50 -4.97
CA GLN A 419 -23.80 33.66 -5.83
C GLN A 419 -22.71 34.51 -5.14
N ARG A 420 -23.10 35.51 -4.39
CA ARG A 420 -22.20 36.39 -3.63
C ARG A 420 -21.61 35.71 -2.39
N ALA A 421 -22.18 34.59 -1.94
CA ALA A 421 -21.71 33.82 -0.80
C ALA A 421 -20.66 32.77 -1.19
N ALA A 422 -20.41 32.54 -2.48
CA ALA A 422 -19.38 31.65 -2.95
C ALA A 422 -18.00 32.14 -2.50
N VAL A 423 -17.22 31.23 -1.90
CA VAL A 423 -15.85 31.51 -1.50
C VAL A 423 -14.95 31.44 -2.73
N PRO A 424 -14.10 32.44 -3.00
CA PRO A 424 -13.14 32.32 -4.09
C PRO A 424 -12.21 31.11 -3.95
N GLU A 425 -11.94 30.43 -5.05
CA GLU A 425 -11.06 29.25 -5.11
C GLU A 425 -9.73 29.50 -4.38
N GLY A 426 -9.27 28.54 -3.58
CA GLY A 426 -8.00 28.59 -2.88
C GLY A 426 -7.94 29.53 -1.66
N LEU A 427 -9.07 30.04 -1.14
CA LEU A 427 -9.12 30.80 0.12
C LEU A 427 -9.61 29.97 1.30
N ALA A 428 -10.50 29.02 1.05
CA ALA A 428 -11.01 28.08 2.03
C ALA A 428 -11.28 26.72 1.38
N ARG A 429 -11.69 25.74 2.17
CA ARG A 429 -11.88 24.36 1.73
C ARG A 429 -13.06 24.16 0.80
N PHE A 430 -14.17 24.84 1.07
CA PHE A 430 -15.40 24.65 0.32
C PHE A 430 -15.83 25.91 -0.38
N THR A 431 -16.17 25.77 -1.66
CA THR A 431 -16.84 26.77 -2.45
C THR A 431 -18.36 26.56 -2.45
N ASP A 432 -18.79 25.31 -2.40
CA ASP A 432 -20.15 24.81 -2.26
C ASP A 432 -20.22 23.67 -1.22
N PHE A 433 -21.37 23.29 -0.69
CA PHE A 433 -21.52 22.35 0.42
C PHE A 433 -22.33 21.10 0.05
N GLY A 434 -23.08 21.13 -1.02
CA GLY A 434 -23.89 20.02 -1.48
C GLY A 434 -23.87 19.90 -3.01
N ALA A 435 -23.75 18.68 -3.49
CA ALA A 435 -23.69 18.34 -4.91
C ALA A 435 -24.81 17.37 -5.36
N GLY A 436 -25.86 17.27 -4.52
CA GLY A 436 -26.93 16.32 -4.77
C GLY A 436 -26.56 14.87 -4.45
N TRP A 437 -27.47 13.95 -4.71
CA TRP A 437 -27.14 12.54 -4.55
C TRP A 437 -26.18 12.05 -5.64
N GLN A 438 -25.30 11.14 -5.27
CA GLN A 438 -24.40 10.47 -6.21
C GLN A 438 -24.26 9.00 -5.83
N PHE A 439 -24.20 8.15 -6.84
CA PHE A 439 -23.95 6.72 -6.71
C PHE A 439 -22.68 6.39 -7.50
N ILE A 440 -21.64 5.91 -6.81
CA ILE A 440 -20.29 5.82 -7.35
C ILE A 440 -19.74 4.41 -7.17
N PRO A 441 -20.04 3.48 -8.08
CA PRO A 441 -19.33 2.21 -8.15
C PRO A 441 -17.89 2.45 -8.57
N SER A 442 -16.98 1.66 -8.00
CA SER A 442 -15.56 1.72 -8.31
C SER A 442 -14.90 0.36 -8.30
N VAL A 443 -13.83 0.25 -9.04
CA VAL A 443 -12.94 -0.91 -9.04
C VAL A 443 -11.51 -0.41 -8.90
N GLU A 444 -10.78 -0.99 -7.98
CA GLU A 444 -9.35 -0.79 -7.83
C GLU A 444 -8.61 -2.11 -8.03
N VAL A 445 -7.58 -2.09 -8.82
CA VAL A 445 -6.68 -3.22 -9.04
C VAL A 445 -5.29 -2.80 -8.63
N THR A 446 -4.77 -3.41 -7.58
CA THR A 446 -3.40 -3.19 -7.12
C THR A 446 -2.55 -4.41 -7.42
N HIS A 447 -1.50 -4.21 -8.19
CA HIS A 447 -0.49 -5.22 -8.48
C HIS A 447 0.78 -4.94 -7.71
N ARG A 448 1.21 -5.90 -6.89
CA ARG A 448 2.47 -5.84 -6.16
C ARG A 448 3.59 -6.29 -7.06
N ILE A 449 4.36 -5.33 -7.57
CA ILE A 449 5.53 -5.57 -8.43
C ILE A 449 6.68 -6.16 -7.60
N SER A 450 6.93 -5.57 -6.44
CA SER A 450 7.89 -6.04 -5.44
C SER A 450 7.31 -5.85 -4.03
N GLU A 451 8.07 -6.19 -3.01
CA GLU A 451 7.68 -5.86 -1.64
C GLU A 451 7.55 -4.34 -1.39
N ARG A 452 8.24 -3.53 -2.19
CA ARG A 452 8.30 -2.07 -2.04
C ARG A 452 7.53 -1.33 -3.11
N ASP A 453 7.18 -2.00 -4.20
CA ASP A 453 6.63 -1.38 -5.40
C ASP A 453 5.22 -1.89 -5.68
N ARG A 454 4.31 -0.98 -5.90
CA ARG A 454 2.92 -1.25 -6.24
C ARG A 454 2.50 -0.42 -7.44
N LEU A 455 1.74 -1.04 -8.33
CA LEU A 455 1.02 -0.37 -9.40
C LEU A 455 -0.47 -0.54 -9.13
N THR A 456 -1.19 0.56 -9.06
CA THR A 456 -2.63 0.57 -8.79
C THR A 456 -3.36 1.27 -9.93
N GLY A 457 -4.38 0.62 -10.46
CA GLY A 457 -5.35 1.22 -11.37
C GLY A 457 -6.69 1.38 -10.66
N ARG A 458 -7.30 2.56 -10.73
CA ARG A 458 -8.63 2.86 -10.15
C ARG A 458 -9.56 3.35 -11.24
N PHE A 459 -10.78 2.85 -11.23
CA PHE A 459 -11.84 3.24 -12.14
C PHE A 459 -13.11 3.48 -11.33
N SER A 460 -13.79 4.56 -11.61
CA SER A 460 -15.09 4.85 -11.00
C SER A 460 -16.03 5.55 -11.95
N TYR A 461 -17.31 5.38 -11.71
CA TYR A 461 -18.37 6.03 -12.47
C TYR A 461 -19.36 6.67 -11.51
N ALA A 462 -19.38 8.00 -11.44
CA ALA A 462 -20.30 8.72 -10.60
C ALA A 462 -21.59 9.04 -11.39
N MET A 463 -22.67 8.39 -11.01
CA MET A 463 -24.03 8.74 -11.45
C MET A 463 -24.51 9.85 -10.52
N ARG A 464 -24.81 11.01 -11.11
CA ARG A 464 -25.14 12.24 -10.37
C ARG A 464 -26.59 12.61 -10.54
N GLY A 465 -27.26 12.89 -9.45
CA GLY A 465 -28.63 13.40 -9.46
C GLY A 465 -28.66 14.91 -9.58
N GLY A 466 -29.77 15.42 -10.10
CA GLY A 466 -30.00 16.84 -10.17
C GLY A 466 -30.32 17.46 -8.80
N TYR A 467 -30.06 18.75 -8.66
CA TYR A 467 -30.36 19.53 -7.46
C TYR A 467 -30.57 21.03 -7.78
N ASP A 468 -31.20 21.71 -6.85
CA ASP A 468 -31.37 23.17 -6.93
C ASP A 468 -30.12 23.85 -6.39
N TYR A 469 -29.59 24.85 -7.11
CA TYR A 469 -28.30 25.44 -6.79
C TYR A 469 -28.35 26.92 -6.36
N SER A 470 -29.45 27.63 -6.57
CA SER A 470 -29.54 29.06 -6.32
C SER A 470 -30.53 29.41 -5.20
N LYS A 471 -30.11 30.30 -4.30
CA LYS A 471 -31.00 30.96 -3.31
C LYS A 471 -31.64 32.24 -3.86
N GLU A 472 -31.02 32.88 -4.85
CA GLU A 472 -31.57 34.09 -5.50
C GLU A 472 -32.76 33.75 -6.38
N VAL A 473 -32.69 32.64 -7.11
CA VAL A 473 -33.70 32.23 -8.07
C VAL A 473 -34.31 30.90 -7.61
N PRO A 474 -35.53 30.89 -7.08
CA PRO A 474 -36.18 29.68 -6.63
C PRO A 474 -36.35 28.66 -7.76
N ASN A 475 -36.13 27.39 -7.43
CA ASN A 475 -36.23 26.26 -8.34
C ASN A 475 -35.20 26.25 -9.51
N ALA A 476 -34.18 27.09 -9.46
CA ALA A 476 -33.09 27.02 -10.41
C ALA A 476 -32.35 25.70 -10.20
N HIS A 477 -32.42 24.84 -11.23
CA HIS A 477 -32.03 23.44 -11.18
C HIS A 477 -30.81 23.16 -12.04
N VAL A 478 -29.97 22.25 -11.58
CA VAL A 478 -28.88 21.66 -12.36
C VAL A 478 -28.98 20.13 -12.34
N SER A 479 -28.89 19.54 -13.52
CA SER A 479 -28.66 18.11 -13.70
C SER A 479 -27.22 17.94 -14.19
N PRO A 480 -26.27 17.72 -13.28
CA PRO A 480 -24.85 17.63 -13.61
C PRO A 480 -24.58 16.38 -14.45
N GLY A 481 -23.58 16.45 -15.33
CA GLY A 481 -23.12 15.29 -16.07
C GLY A 481 -22.55 14.21 -15.15
N ASN A 482 -22.72 12.95 -15.52
CA ASN A 482 -22.04 11.84 -14.83
C ASN A 482 -20.54 11.92 -15.07
N ILE A 483 -19.75 11.42 -14.15
CA ILE A 483 -18.28 11.46 -14.20
C ILE A 483 -17.74 10.05 -14.33
N PHE A 484 -16.92 9.82 -15.34
CA PHE A 484 -16.05 8.67 -15.44
C PHE A 484 -14.65 9.09 -15.02
N ALA A 485 -14.13 8.50 -13.95
CA ALA A 485 -12.80 8.78 -13.45
C ALA A 485 -11.91 7.54 -13.52
N GLN A 486 -10.67 7.76 -13.87
CA GLN A 486 -9.62 6.75 -13.93
C GLN A 486 -8.32 7.31 -13.37
N GLU A 487 -7.58 6.45 -12.67
CA GLU A 487 -6.31 6.79 -12.07
C GLU A 487 -5.33 5.62 -12.23
N ILE A 488 -4.10 5.95 -12.50
CA ILE A 488 -2.98 5.02 -12.45
C ILE A 488 -1.98 5.57 -11.45
N GLU A 489 -1.61 4.76 -10.48
CA GLU A 489 -0.67 5.09 -9.42
C GLU A 489 0.49 4.10 -9.41
N TYR A 490 1.71 4.61 -9.42
CA TYR A 490 2.89 3.84 -9.03
C TYR A 490 3.41 4.35 -7.70
N LEU A 491 3.56 3.44 -6.74
CA LEU A 491 4.08 3.74 -5.41
C LEU A 491 5.31 2.89 -5.11
N HIS A 492 6.43 3.56 -4.80
CA HIS A 492 7.61 2.97 -4.18
C HIS A 492 7.65 3.31 -2.69
N ALA A 493 7.60 2.30 -1.82
CA ALA A 493 7.61 2.45 -0.36
C ALA A 493 8.89 1.85 0.24
N GLY A 494 10.03 2.52 0.04
CA GLY A 494 11.32 2.11 0.60
C GLY A 494 11.53 2.58 2.04
N ASP A 495 12.53 2.03 2.71
CA ASP A 495 12.81 2.33 4.12
C ASP A 495 13.28 3.77 4.35
N ARG A 496 14.11 4.29 3.44
CA ARG A 496 14.65 5.65 3.51
C ARG A 496 13.99 6.62 2.55
N LYS A 497 13.47 6.13 1.42
CA LYS A 497 12.82 6.94 0.40
C LYS A 497 11.50 6.31 0.00
N SER A 498 10.51 7.13 -0.20
CA SER A 498 9.23 6.72 -0.78
C SER A 498 8.83 7.75 -1.81
N TYR A 499 8.28 7.31 -2.92
CA TYR A 499 7.73 8.22 -3.92
C TYR A 499 6.51 7.62 -4.59
N MET A 500 5.64 8.49 -5.05
CA MET A 500 4.39 8.15 -5.70
C MET A 500 4.23 9.01 -6.94
N VAL A 501 3.83 8.38 -8.03
CA VAL A 501 3.43 9.04 -9.27
C VAL A 501 2.00 8.61 -9.56
N GLN A 502 1.13 9.59 -9.77
CA GLN A 502 -0.27 9.33 -10.14
C GLN A 502 -0.60 10.10 -11.40
N LEU A 503 -1.29 9.44 -12.31
CA LEU A 503 -1.98 10.06 -13.43
C LEU A 503 -3.47 9.86 -13.22
N TYR A 504 -4.18 10.94 -13.11
CA TYR A 504 -5.63 11.00 -12.96
C TYR A 504 -6.27 11.65 -14.17
N HIS A 505 -7.38 11.10 -14.59
CA HIS A 505 -8.23 11.67 -15.64
C HIS A 505 -9.69 11.49 -15.26
N ASN A 506 -10.49 12.50 -15.47
CA ASN A 506 -11.93 12.39 -15.45
C ASN A 506 -12.57 12.95 -16.73
N ALA A 507 -13.64 12.32 -17.14
CA ALA A 507 -14.47 12.76 -18.26
C ALA A 507 -15.91 12.90 -17.78
N THR A 508 -16.54 14.01 -18.14
CA THR A 508 -17.91 14.35 -17.72
C THR A 508 -18.87 14.14 -18.88
N SER A 509 -20.04 13.57 -18.65
CA SER A 509 -21.12 13.55 -19.63
C SER A 509 -21.82 14.91 -19.74
N SER A 510 -22.75 15.04 -20.66
CA SER A 510 -23.54 16.26 -20.81
C SER A 510 -24.33 16.60 -19.55
N ALA A 511 -24.37 17.87 -19.23
CA ALA A 511 -25.10 18.48 -18.14
C ALA A 511 -26.16 19.45 -18.66
N VAL A 512 -27.19 19.67 -17.87
CA VAL A 512 -28.22 20.68 -18.13
C VAL A 512 -28.39 21.55 -16.90
N GLN A 513 -28.32 22.83 -17.07
CA GLN A 513 -28.49 23.81 -15.99
C GLN A 513 -29.45 24.91 -16.40
N ASP A 514 -30.32 25.33 -15.50
CA ASP A 514 -31.15 26.49 -15.70
C ASP A 514 -30.28 27.77 -15.80
N ALA A 515 -30.46 28.53 -16.84
CA ALA A 515 -29.87 29.84 -16.93
C ALA A 515 -30.72 30.82 -16.08
N VAL A 516 -30.06 31.53 -15.18
CA VAL A 516 -30.73 32.43 -14.23
C VAL A 516 -30.36 33.88 -14.45
N ASP A 517 -31.33 34.76 -14.31
CA ASP A 517 -31.12 36.18 -14.11
C ASP A 517 -31.34 36.47 -12.61
N THR A 518 -30.28 36.81 -11.91
CA THR A 518 -30.30 37.10 -10.47
C THR A 518 -30.95 38.43 -10.14
N ASP A 519 -30.97 39.39 -11.06
CA ASP A 519 -31.58 40.72 -10.86
C ASP A 519 -33.11 40.61 -10.94
N SER A 520 -33.61 39.92 -11.95
CA SER A 520 -35.04 39.66 -12.11
C SER A 520 -35.54 38.45 -11.27
N ARG A 521 -34.63 37.67 -10.70
CA ARG A 521 -34.89 36.42 -9.96
C ARG A 521 -35.71 35.41 -10.76
N THR A 522 -35.39 35.29 -12.04
CA THR A 522 -36.11 34.42 -12.97
C THR A 522 -35.17 33.41 -13.65
N ILE A 523 -35.76 32.29 -14.07
CA ILE A 523 -35.10 31.36 -14.97
C ILE A 523 -35.31 31.88 -16.40
N THR A 524 -34.24 32.14 -17.12
CA THR A 524 -34.26 32.70 -18.47
C THR A 524 -34.18 31.63 -19.57
N GLY A 525 -33.79 30.41 -19.23
CA GLY A 525 -33.66 29.32 -20.19
C GLY A 525 -32.93 28.12 -19.62
N LYS A 526 -32.47 27.24 -20.52
CA LYS A 526 -31.65 26.09 -20.15
C LYS A 526 -30.32 26.12 -20.92
N MET A 527 -29.23 25.90 -20.21
CA MET A 527 -27.92 25.71 -20.78
C MET A 527 -27.61 24.21 -20.86
N HIS A 528 -27.21 23.77 -22.04
CA HIS A 528 -26.71 22.43 -22.25
C HIS A 528 -25.21 22.51 -22.45
N TYR A 529 -24.47 21.81 -21.63
CA TYR A 529 -23.02 21.85 -21.69
C TYR A 529 -22.42 20.50 -21.27
N ARG A 530 -21.15 20.35 -21.56
CA ARG A 530 -20.32 19.28 -21.03
C ARG A 530 -19.10 19.93 -20.41
N ASP A 531 -18.81 19.67 -19.15
CA ASP A 531 -17.58 20.10 -18.52
C ASP A 531 -16.37 19.55 -19.28
N GLY A 532 -15.30 20.30 -19.30
CA GLY A 532 -14.04 19.85 -19.88
C GLY A 532 -13.49 18.65 -19.11
N ASP A 533 -12.73 17.84 -19.80
CA ASP A 533 -12.06 16.72 -19.16
C ASP A 533 -10.92 17.24 -18.25
N ASP A 534 -10.74 16.62 -17.08
CA ASP A 534 -9.66 16.95 -16.16
C ASP A 534 -8.53 15.93 -16.26
N TRP A 535 -7.32 16.43 -16.37
CA TRP A 535 -6.10 15.67 -16.34
C TRP A 535 -5.24 16.14 -15.18
N GLU A 536 -4.67 15.21 -14.42
CA GLU A 536 -3.81 15.57 -13.31
C GLU A 536 -2.64 14.59 -13.20
N LEU A 537 -1.43 15.14 -13.20
CA LEU A 537 -0.20 14.41 -12.92
C LEU A 537 0.30 14.83 -11.53
N ARG A 538 0.45 13.87 -10.64
CA ARG A 538 0.89 14.08 -9.26
C ARG A 538 2.19 13.35 -9.01
N PHE A 539 3.12 14.01 -8.37
CA PHE A 539 4.36 13.42 -7.90
C PHE A 539 4.59 13.78 -6.43
N PHE A 540 4.83 12.79 -5.62
CA PHE A 540 5.16 12.95 -4.20
C PHE A 540 6.46 12.21 -3.89
N TYR A 541 7.31 12.82 -3.11
CA TYR A 541 8.59 12.28 -2.70
C TYR A 541 8.83 12.54 -1.22
N ASN A 542 9.28 11.52 -0.50
CA ASN A 542 9.67 11.58 0.90
C ASN A 542 11.02 10.89 1.09
N GLN A 543 11.96 11.57 1.72
CA GLN A 543 13.32 11.08 1.98
C GLN A 543 13.65 11.23 3.47
N ALA A 544 13.92 10.12 4.14
CA ALA A 544 14.53 10.14 5.45
C ALA A 544 16.01 10.52 5.32
N VAL A 545 16.38 11.71 5.79
CA VAL A 545 17.76 12.21 5.82
C VAL A 545 18.46 11.80 7.10
N SER A 546 17.70 11.58 8.17
CA SER A 546 18.18 11.01 9.44
C SER A 546 17.14 10.05 10.03
N ALA A 547 17.44 9.47 11.20
CA ALA A 547 16.46 8.68 11.94
C ALA A 547 15.26 9.51 12.42
N LYS A 548 15.38 10.83 12.49
CA LYS A 548 14.36 11.75 12.97
C LYS A 548 13.84 12.70 11.91
N ASP A 549 14.56 12.92 10.83
CA ASP A 549 14.28 13.96 9.85
C ASP A 549 13.88 13.37 8.51
N GLU A 550 12.83 13.89 7.93
CA GLU A 550 12.34 13.55 6.59
C GLU A 550 12.13 14.84 5.78
N VAL A 551 12.68 14.87 4.57
CA VAL A 551 12.41 15.90 3.59
C VAL A 551 11.29 15.41 2.67
N ARG A 552 10.34 16.29 2.39
CA ARG A 552 9.16 16.02 1.57
C ARG A 552 9.09 17.00 0.42
N PHE A 553 8.80 16.48 -0.74
CA PHE A 553 8.58 17.28 -1.94
C PHE A 553 7.33 16.76 -2.66
N TYR A 554 6.57 17.66 -3.25
CA TYR A 554 5.53 17.28 -4.20
C TYR A 554 5.45 18.28 -5.36
N ALA A 555 4.96 17.78 -6.50
CA ALA A 555 4.59 18.55 -7.66
C ALA A 555 3.28 17.99 -8.23
N ILE A 556 2.33 18.86 -8.50
CA ILE A 556 1.06 18.50 -9.14
C ILE A 556 0.86 19.43 -10.32
N TYR A 557 0.55 18.86 -11.47
CA TYR A 557 0.11 19.56 -12.66
C TYR A 557 -1.29 19.09 -13.02
N ALA A 558 -2.25 20.01 -13.01
CA ALA A 558 -3.62 19.73 -13.38
C ALA A 558 -4.04 20.60 -14.55
N LEU A 559 -4.80 20.03 -15.49
CA LEU A 559 -5.35 20.67 -16.65
C LEU A 559 -6.83 20.33 -16.73
N THR A 560 -7.68 21.35 -16.69
CA THR A 560 -9.10 21.24 -16.98
C THR A 560 -9.34 21.81 -18.37
N GLU A 561 -9.83 21.00 -19.30
CA GLU A 561 -10.20 21.45 -20.63
C GLU A 561 -11.38 22.44 -20.58
N ALA A 562 -11.52 23.25 -21.59
CA ALA A 562 -12.67 24.13 -21.69
C ALA A 562 -13.97 23.33 -21.85
N ALA A 563 -15.01 23.74 -21.12
CA ALA A 563 -16.32 23.12 -21.26
C ALA A 563 -16.89 23.36 -22.68
N LYS A 564 -17.66 22.40 -23.17
CA LYS A 564 -18.33 22.45 -24.46
C LYS A 564 -19.79 22.91 -24.28
N GLY A 565 -20.28 23.77 -25.14
CA GLY A 565 -21.66 24.25 -25.10
C GLY A 565 -21.88 25.54 -24.32
N ILE A 566 -20.91 26.00 -23.55
CA ILE A 566 -20.89 27.28 -22.83
C ILE A 566 -19.56 28.00 -23.04
N ALA A 567 -19.54 29.29 -22.76
CA ALA A 567 -18.29 30.05 -22.74
C ALA A 567 -17.46 29.62 -21.52
N SER A 568 -16.31 29.01 -21.76
CA SER A 568 -15.42 28.46 -20.73
C SER A 568 -13.98 28.60 -21.23
N GLN A 569 -13.05 28.45 -20.32
CA GLN A 569 -11.62 28.52 -20.59
C GLN A 569 -10.96 27.23 -20.06
N GLU A 570 -9.88 26.84 -20.72
CA GLU A 570 -8.96 25.86 -20.19
C GLU A 570 -8.24 26.43 -18.97
N VAL A 571 -8.12 25.63 -17.93
CA VAL A 571 -7.46 26.04 -16.68
C VAL A 571 -6.31 25.10 -16.37
N ALA A 572 -5.10 25.65 -16.35
CA ALA A 572 -3.93 24.93 -15.88
C ALA A 572 -3.62 25.31 -14.43
N ARG A 573 -3.38 24.28 -13.60
CA ARG A 573 -3.03 24.44 -12.19
C ARG A 573 -1.69 23.74 -11.92
N GLN A 574 -0.82 24.42 -11.21
CA GLN A 574 0.48 23.92 -10.82
C GLN A 574 0.65 24.10 -9.31
N TYR A 575 1.03 23.04 -8.64
CA TYR A 575 1.25 23.05 -7.20
C TYR A 575 2.62 22.44 -6.90
N TYR A 576 3.38 23.10 -6.05
CA TYR A 576 4.68 22.63 -5.59
C TYR A 576 4.79 22.81 -4.09
N GLY A 577 5.42 21.86 -3.44
CA GLY A 577 5.72 21.99 -2.02
C GLY A 577 7.02 21.33 -1.63
N LEU A 578 7.69 21.96 -0.68
CA LEU A 578 8.91 21.46 -0.07
C LEU A 578 8.78 21.60 1.44
N GLY A 579 9.02 20.52 2.15
CA GLY A 579 8.87 20.50 3.60
C GLY A 579 9.89 19.65 4.32
N LEU A 580 9.97 19.89 5.61
CA LEU A 580 10.74 19.15 6.58
C LEU A 580 9.79 18.61 7.66
N ARG A 581 9.95 17.34 7.99
CA ARG A 581 9.28 16.70 9.12
C ARG A 581 10.35 16.22 10.09
N HIS A 582 10.21 16.57 11.37
CA HIS A 582 11.10 16.15 12.43
C HIS A 582 10.37 15.40 13.53
N ARG A 583 10.86 14.22 13.87
CA ARG A 583 10.37 13.41 14.97
C ARG A 583 11.12 13.74 16.25
N VAL A 584 10.51 14.54 17.12
CA VAL A 584 11.06 14.91 18.43
C VAL A 584 11.16 13.67 19.32
N SER A 585 10.08 12.87 19.34
CA SER A 585 9.98 11.63 20.12
C SER A 585 9.05 10.64 19.38
N ASP A 586 8.86 9.45 19.93
CA ASP A 586 7.90 8.47 19.38
C ASP A 586 6.44 8.97 19.46
N LYS A 587 6.20 10.02 20.26
CA LYS A 587 4.86 10.60 20.43
C LYS A 587 4.69 11.94 19.76
N LEU A 588 5.75 12.66 19.47
CA LEU A 588 5.67 14.04 19.01
C LEU A 588 6.47 14.22 17.72
N THR A 589 5.81 14.80 16.74
CA THR A 589 6.42 15.17 15.45
C THR A 589 5.99 16.58 15.09
N TRP A 590 6.90 17.41 14.58
CA TRP A 590 6.55 18.66 13.93
C TRP A 590 6.93 18.62 12.45
N GLN A 591 6.30 19.49 11.68
CA GLN A 591 6.57 19.66 10.26
C GLN A 591 6.42 21.12 9.85
N ILE A 592 7.21 21.51 8.87
CA ILE A 592 7.08 22.81 8.20
C ILE A 592 7.10 22.52 6.70
N MET A 593 6.22 23.19 5.94
CA MET A 593 6.14 23.03 4.49
C MET A 593 5.83 24.37 3.82
N ALA A 594 6.61 24.71 2.82
CA ALA A 594 6.33 25.81 1.94
C ALA A 594 5.59 25.31 0.70
N HIS A 595 4.54 26.02 0.29
CA HIS A 595 3.74 25.71 -0.88
C HIS A 595 3.70 26.86 -1.85
N TYR A 596 3.64 26.50 -3.12
CA TYR A 596 3.38 27.42 -4.21
C TYR A 596 2.29 26.85 -5.11
N GLN A 597 1.30 27.65 -5.40
CA GLN A 597 0.21 27.33 -6.32
C GLN A 597 0.17 28.42 -7.40
N ASN A 598 0.05 28.00 -8.63
CA ASN A 598 -0.16 28.86 -9.78
C ASN A 598 -1.36 28.32 -10.58
N VAL A 599 -2.40 29.12 -10.67
CA VAL A 599 -3.57 28.83 -11.48
C VAL A 599 -3.56 29.82 -12.63
N SER A 600 -3.59 29.31 -13.84
CA SER A 600 -3.62 30.11 -15.05
C SER A 600 -4.76 29.67 -15.94
N THR A 601 -5.31 30.60 -16.68
CA THR A 601 -6.28 30.32 -17.73
C THR A 601 -5.64 30.58 -19.08
N THR A 602 -5.92 29.71 -20.06
CA THR A 602 -5.48 29.94 -21.42
C THR A 602 -6.34 31.03 -22.06
N TYR A 603 -5.67 31.90 -22.79
CA TYR A 603 -6.35 32.99 -23.54
C TYR A 603 -6.98 32.42 -24.81
N ASP A 604 -8.30 32.52 -24.93
CA ASP A 604 -9.02 32.25 -26.18
C ASP A 604 -9.38 33.63 -26.85
N PRO A 605 -8.73 33.99 -27.94
CA PRO A 605 -8.96 35.28 -28.59
C PRO A 605 -10.40 35.48 -29.14
N LEU A 606 -11.14 34.37 -29.34
CA LEU A 606 -12.53 34.45 -29.79
C LEU A 606 -13.51 34.72 -28.61
N ARG A 607 -13.04 34.69 -27.37
CA ARG A 607 -13.85 34.85 -26.16
C ARG A 607 -13.43 36.05 -25.30
N THR A 608 -12.78 37.03 -25.88
CA THR A 608 -12.19 38.20 -25.20
C THR A 608 -13.14 38.98 -24.29
N ALA A 609 -14.43 39.00 -24.58
CA ALA A 609 -15.41 39.75 -23.78
C ALA A 609 -15.70 39.13 -22.39
N LEU A 610 -15.34 37.86 -22.16
CA LEU A 610 -15.56 37.15 -20.92
C LEU A 610 -14.26 36.87 -20.14
N ASN A 611 -13.12 37.20 -20.73
CA ASN A 611 -11.79 36.98 -20.16
C ASN A 611 -11.40 38.09 -19.15
N THR A 612 -12.08 38.18 -18.06
CA THR A 612 -11.45 38.72 -16.85
C THR A 612 -10.54 37.63 -16.32
N GLY A 613 -9.25 37.69 -16.62
CA GLY A 613 -8.27 36.67 -16.27
C GLY A 613 -8.39 36.25 -14.80
N SER A 614 -8.89 35.06 -14.58
CA SER A 614 -9.20 34.53 -13.23
C SER A 614 -8.03 33.77 -12.61
N GLY A 615 -6.87 33.81 -13.24
CA GLY A 615 -5.67 33.15 -12.70
C GLY A 615 -5.16 33.81 -11.43
N PHE A 616 -4.50 33.02 -10.61
CA PHE A 616 -3.86 33.51 -9.38
C PHE A 616 -2.60 32.75 -9.02
N LYS A 617 -1.77 33.37 -8.18
CA LYS A 617 -0.61 32.75 -7.54
C LYS A 617 -0.80 32.80 -6.04
N ARG A 618 -0.65 31.65 -5.38
CA ARG A 618 -0.70 31.55 -3.92
C ARG A 618 0.63 31.00 -3.40
N ARG A 619 1.13 31.62 -2.35
CA ARG A 619 2.30 31.15 -1.59
C ARG A 619 1.87 30.97 -0.16
N SER A 620 2.25 29.83 0.43
CA SER A 620 1.93 29.57 1.83
C SER A 620 3.07 28.87 2.56
N LEU A 621 3.07 29.07 3.86
CA LEU A 621 3.90 28.36 4.81
C LEU A 621 2.97 27.67 5.81
N ILE A 622 3.16 26.36 5.97
CA ILE A 622 2.40 25.54 6.90
C ILE A 622 3.34 25.03 7.96
N ALA A 623 2.95 25.19 9.23
CA ALA A 623 3.57 24.54 10.36
C ALA A 623 2.57 23.56 10.99
N GLY A 624 3.02 22.37 11.32
CA GLY A 624 2.18 21.32 11.87
C GLY A 624 2.84 20.61 13.05
N LEU A 625 1.99 20.14 13.96
CA LEU A 625 2.37 19.35 15.13
C LEU A 625 1.46 18.12 15.17
N ALA A 626 2.04 16.93 15.23
CA ALA A 626 1.32 15.69 15.42
C ALA A 626 1.73 15.07 16.76
N TRP A 627 0.74 14.84 17.61
CA TRP A 627 0.92 14.27 18.94
C TRP A 627 0.14 12.97 19.09
N LYS A 628 0.86 11.89 19.32
CA LYS A 628 0.32 10.58 19.64
C LYS A 628 0.04 10.52 21.15
N ALA A 629 -1.15 10.95 21.55
CA ALA A 629 -1.55 10.99 22.97
C ALA A 629 -1.58 9.59 23.60
N SER A 630 -1.98 8.58 22.82
CA SER A 630 -1.86 7.16 23.16
C SER A 630 -1.68 6.35 21.88
N GLU A 631 -1.60 5.03 22.02
CA GLU A 631 -1.51 4.12 20.87
C GLU A 631 -2.74 4.14 19.96
N ARG A 632 -3.86 4.62 20.49
CA ARG A 632 -5.16 4.69 19.80
C ARG A 632 -5.64 6.10 19.53
N LYS A 633 -4.90 7.14 19.98
CA LYS A 633 -5.34 8.52 19.91
C LYS A 633 -4.25 9.40 19.33
N ASN A 634 -4.57 10.07 18.25
CA ASN A 634 -3.69 11.02 17.59
C ASN A 634 -4.37 12.39 17.57
N LEU A 635 -3.59 13.42 17.83
CA LEU A 635 -3.99 14.81 17.68
C LEU A 635 -3.04 15.48 16.71
N THR A 636 -3.58 16.15 15.70
CA THR A 636 -2.78 16.90 14.72
C THR A 636 -3.25 18.34 14.70
N PHE A 637 -2.32 19.25 14.89
CA PHE A 637 -2.55 20.69 14.79
C PHE A 637 -1.75 21.26 13.64
N GLN A 638 -2.35 22.14 12.84
CA GLN A 638 -1.71 22.82 11.72
C GLN A 638 -2.09 24.29 11.69
N VAL A 639 -1.14 25.10 11.27
CA VAL A 639 -1.35 26.53 10.99
C VAL A 639 -0.73 26.82 9.64
N GLU A 640 -1.49 27.47 8.78
CA GLU A 640 -1.06 27.95 7.49
C GLU A 640 -1.13 29.48 7.45
N ARG A 641 -0.11 30.10 6.91
CA ARG A 641 -0.12 31.51 6.49
C ARG A 641 0.03 31.57 4.99
N TYR A 642 -0.88 32.26 4.30
CA TYR A 642 -0.81 32.37 2.86
C TYR A 642 -0.97 33.81 2.36
N VAL A 643 -0.42 34.04 1.17
CA VAL A 643 -0.62 35.23 0.34
C VAL A 643 -1.00 34.77 -1.05
N ARG A 644 -2.10 35.30 -1.57
CA ARG A 644 -2.59 35.07 -2.91
C ARG A 644 -2.60 36.38 -3.69
N SER A 645 -2.12 36.35 -4.93
CA SER A 645 -2.13 37.46 -5.86
C SER A 645 -2.90 37.03 -7.09
N ASP A 646 -3.97 37.74 -7.42
CA ASP A 646 -4.81 37.44 -8.58
C ASP A 646 -4.33 38.22 -9.83
N VAL A 647 -4.54 37.64 -11.00
CA VAL A 647 -4.33 38.33 -12.27
C VAL A 647 -5.34 39.49 -12.34
N GLY A 648 -4.85 40.71 -12.52
CA GLY A 648 -5.71 41.91 -12.48
C GLY A 648 -5.49 42.78 -11.23
N GLY A 649 -4.59 42.38 -10.30
CA GLY A 649 -4.11 43.22 -9.20
C GLY A 649 -4.82 42.98 -7.85
N ALA A 650 -5.89 42.19 -7.80
CA ALA A 650 -6.49 41.79 -6.55
C ALA A 650 -5.53 40.88 -5.77
N GLY A 651 -5.56 41.00 -4.44
CA GLY A 651 -4.72 40.18 -3.58
C GLY A 651 -5.44 39.78 -2.30
N TYR A 652 -5.11 38.60 -1.81
CA TYR A 652 -5.63 38.10 -0.56
C TYR A 652 -4.47 37.63 0.33
N ASN A 653 -4.65 37.79 1.62
CA ASN A 653 -3.78 37.19 2.59
C ASN A 653 -4.65 36.58 3.69
N GLY A 654 -4.23 35.43 4.23
CA GLY A 654 -5.06 34.73 5.17
C GLY A 654 -4.32 33.72 6.02
N TRP A 655 -5.09 33.11 6.89
CA TRP A 655 -4.66 32.06 7.78
C TRP A 655 -5.60 30.86 7.64
N GLY A 656 -5.03 29.68 7.69
CA GLY A 656 -5.73 28.42 7.93
C GLY A 656 -5.24 27.82 9.22
N THR A 657 -6.14 27.31 10.03
CA THR A 657 -5.82 26.53 11.23
C THR A 657 -6.65 25.25 11.22
N ALA A 658 -6.04 24.15 11.60
CA ALA A 658 -6.72 22.87 11.68
C ALA A 658 -6.30 22.12 12.94
N LEU A 659 -7.26 21.53 13.63
CA LEU A 659 -7.05 20.62 14.73
C LEU A 659 -7.84 19.34 14.44
N TRP A 660 -7.17 18.21 14.35
CA TRP A 660 -7.73 16.92 14.05
C TRP A 660 -7.51 15.95 15.19
N TYR A 661 -8.54 15.22 15.53
CA TYR A 661 -8.51 14.14 16.51
C TYR A 661 -8.91 12.84 15.84
N GLN A 662 -8.06 11.84 15.97
CA GLN A 662 -8.28 10.49 15.46
C GLN A 662 -8.26 9.49 16.61
N GLN A 663 -9.21 8.58 16.64
CA GLN A 663 -9.29 7.50 17.60
C GLN A 663 -9.49 6.16 16.90
N SER A 664 -8.66 5.17 17.23
CA SER A 664 -8.84 3.76 16.85
C SER A 664 -9.50 2.98 17.98
N PHE A 665 -10.36 2.04 17.61
CA PHE A 665 -11.10 1.18 18.55
C PHE A 665 -10.55 -0.24 18.57
#